data_a07c384d922684ff31e0bd7f08540de7
#
_entry.id   a07c384d922684ff31e0bd7f08540de7
#
_cell.length_a   1.000
_cell.length_b   1.000
_cell.length_c   1.000
_cell.angle_alpha   90.00
_cell.angle_beta   90.00
_cell.angle_gamma   90.00
#
_symmetry.space_group_name_H-M   'P 1'
#
loop_
_entity.id
_entity.type
_entity.pdbx_description
1 polymer ?
#
loop_
_entity_poly.entity_id
_entity_poly.type
_entity_poly.pdbx_seq_one_letter_code
_entity_poly.pdbx_strand_id
1 'polypeptide(L)'
;MVLQNSEDRHDRMVRLFTALMIAVCTFTIALFYYSKFEQNAWFIRLPFAAAVCCILWCVFPKQTEKVADFIYRYRWLIAGIIFVCCVILRLNGSSMGSYDVTIGDGVRAQHTTWGRDRQIRSDEYAVQTPTYFSQYYNDFGVESSRMSYGSLNMIIDYFAPVKDITVLAKPFSWGYLLFGNEIGLSWYWCMMMILLFMSAFEMCLIITRKNRWISFAGMMLIGFSPAAQWWFLPHITTVFVYSMGLFALIYHLFTADKKWMKWLTAVLTGLVLSGFALSLYPGCQVPAGWTVLILSIACLVRDRSEITLTKREWYRLAIPLVITAVIVGHGILISLGDIRDEMNTAYPGKRISLGGTSGFANLFTNPKCLLFTLDNLQNNCPEESDFLHFGPLFMVLFPHIFISLRRKGDREAIVGLVMFCLLAVDIIFMVVGFPEWLAKVTLLSYAYRMELVYGWLAAFFSIWSIYVLWKHGDILRTWEKIVWPIAYGFVYMLTVSEDDLAFKSIYYYLAVIGGITVALLCALLMRRHMTIVLLTAIAVFAGALVNPLHRGTGGLTGHPVEQAVARIAASDPDASWAVIDVKNNGLSNVAAANGARVLSATNFTPDWDKWAILDPEGAHKNEYNRYANQNWKFTTGDTEISNPAADSLLLKISPDKLETLGITYILTQKDESGILEKYGIDYEVVYREGPVKYFIYHLK
;
A
#
# COMPACT_ATOMS: atom_id res chain seq x y z
N MET A 1 -41.86 -20.67 25.23
CA MET A 1 -41.79 -21.65 24.15
C MET A 1 -42.37 -21.16 22.82
N VAL A 2 -43.60 -20.59 22.77
CA VAL A 2 -44.19 -20.09 21.51
C VAL A 2 -43.42 -18.85 20.97
N LEU A 3 -43.02 -17.92 21.79
CA LEU A 3 -42.23 -16.71 21.42
C LEU A 3 -40.79 -17.09 20.95
N GLN A 4 -40.16 -18.04 21.63
CA GLN A 4 -38.83 -18.56 21.22
C GLN A 4 -38.85 -19.26 19.88
N ASN A 5 -39.93 -20.02 19.57
CA ASN A 5 -40.14 -20.65 18.27
C ASN A 5 -40.43 -19.63 17.15
N SER A 6 -41.04 -18.49 17.46
CA SER A 6 -41.29 -17.43 16.46
C SER A 6 -40.01 -16.62 16.11
N GLU A 7 -39.18 -16.34 17.11
CA GLU A 7 -37.86 -15.71 16.89
C GLU A 7 -36.92 -16.63 16.08
N ASP A 8 -36.84 -17.91 16.41
CA ASP A 8 -36.06 -18.90 15.66
C ASP A 8 -36.55 -19.06 14.21
N ARG A 9 -37.85 -18.96 13.97
CA ARG A 9 -38.45 -19.06 12.62
C ARG A 9 -38.17 -17.80 11.80
N HIS A 10 -38.27 -16.64 12.41
CA HIS A 10 -37.93 -15.36 11.76
C HIS A 10 -36.45 -15.29 11.40
N ASP A 11 -35.57 -15.64 12.32
CA ASP A 11 -34.11 -15.69 12.11
C ASP A 11 -33.74 -16.67 10.98
N ARG A 12 -34.40 -17.82 10.91
CA ARG A 12 -34.20 -18.78 9.82
C ARG A 12 -34.65 -18.26 8.46
N MET A 13 -35.78 -17.55 8.40
CA MET A 13 -36.24 -16.93 7.16
C MET A 13 -35.31 -15.83 6.67
N VAL A 14 -34.82 -14.97 7.57
CA VAL A 14 -33.86 -13.92 7.25
C VAL A 14 -32.57 -14.53 6.70
N ARG A 15 -32.07 -15.62 7.28
CA ARG A 15 -30.87 -16.32 6.79
C ARG A 15 -31.07 -16.94 5.40
N LEU A 16 -32.20 -17.58 5.18
CA LEU A 16 -32.52 -18.16 3.87
C LEU A 16 -32.67 -17.09 2.79
N PHE A 17 -33.31 -15.97 3.12
CA PHE A 17 -33.41 -14.80 2.23
C PHE A 17 -32.03 -14.21 1.93
N THR A 18 -31.17 -14.09 2.94
CA THR A 18 -29.77 -13.63 2.78
C THR A 18 -28.99 -14.56 1.88
N ALA A 19 -29.11 -15.88 2.07
CA ALA A 19 -28.46 -16.87 1.20
C ALA A 19 -28.93 -16.77 -0.25
N LEU A 20 -30.24 -16.58 -0.46
CA LEU A 20 -30.81 -16.39 -1.81
C LEU A 20 -30.31 -15.10 -2.46
N MET A 21 -30.27 -13.99 -1.72
CA MET A 21 -29.74 -12.70 -2.20
C MET A 21 -28.27 -12.81 -2.58
N ILE A 22 -27.45 -13.48 -1.76
CA ILE A 22 -26.04 -13.74 -2.07
C ILE A 22 -25.92 -14.56 -3.37
N ALA A 23 -26.70 -15.62 -3.51
CA ALA A 23 -26.68 -16.44 -4.72
C ALA A 23 -27.05 -15.63 -5.97
N VAL A 24 -28.11 -14.80 -5.90
CA VAL A 24 -28.53 -13.93 -7.00
C VAL A 24 -27.47 -12.90 -7.33
N CYS A 25 -26.94 -12.16 -6.32
CA CYS A 25 -25.89 -11.16 -6.54
C CYS A 25 -24.63 -11.80 -7.14
N THR A 26 -24.20 -12.95 -6.62
CA THR A 26 -23.03 -13.67 -7.14
C THR A 26 -23.24 -14.11 -8.57
N PHE A 27 -24.41 -14.66 -8.88
CA PHE A 27 -24.75 -15.07 -10.25
C PHE A 27 -24.77 -13.88 -11.20
N THR A 28 -25.37 -12.77 -10.79
CA THR A 28 -25.41 -11.52 -11.59
C THR A 28 -24.00 -10.97 -11.83
N ILE A 29 -23.17 -10.92 -10.79
CA ILE A 29 -21.77 -10.49 -10.90
C ILE A 29 -21.00 -11.43 -11.82
N ALA A 30 -21.16 -12.76 -11.64
CA ALA A 30 -20.50 -13.75 -12.47
C ALA A 30 -20.90 -13.66 -13.96
N LEU A 31 -22.18 -13.48 -14.24
CA LEU A 31 -22.67 -13.28 -15.61
C LEU A 31 -22.10 -12.00 -16.21
N PHE A 32 -22.09 -10.92 -15.44
CA PHE A 32 -21.53 -9.64 -15.87
C PHE A 32 -20.06 -9.73 -16.21
N TYR A 33 -19.25 -10.35 -15.33
CA TYR A 33 -17.83 -10.57 -15.59
C TYR A 33 -17.59 -11.51 -16.76
N TYR A 34 -18.36 -12.57 -16.89
CA TYR A 34 -18.26 -13.48 -18.02
C TYR A 34 -18.52 -12.79 -19.36
N SER A 35 -19.53 -11.91 -19.44
CA SER A 35 -19.88 -11.19 -20.67
C SER A 35 -18.85 -10.15 -21.08
N LYS A 36 -18.08 -9.59 -20.14
CA LYS A 36 -17.11 -8.51 -20.40
C LYS A 36 -15.66 -8.97 -20.52
N PHE A 37 -15.30 -10.11 -19.92
CA PHE A 37 -13.92 -10.54 -19.73
C PHE A 37 -13.66 -11.97 -20.22
N GLU A 38 -14.30 -12.39 -21.23
CA GLU A 38 -14.39 -13.67 -21.98
C GLU A 38 -13.46 -14.84 -21.65
N GLN A 39 -12.38 -14.71 -20.88
CA GLN A 39 -11.37 -15.77 -20.79
C GLN A 39 -10.84 -16.13 -19.42
N ASN A 40 -11.26 -15.48 -18.33
CA ASN A 40 -10.69 -15.78 -17.01
C ASN A 40 -11.71 -16.44 -16.07
N ALA A 41 -11.77 -17.77 -16.09
CA ALA A 41 -12.65 -18.56 -15.24
C ALA A 41 -12.52 -18.26 -13.72
N TRP A 42 -11.42 -17.63 -13.29
CA TRP A 42 -11.17 -17.26 -11.92
C TRP A 42 -12.07 -16.13 -11.40
N PHE A 43 -12.48 -15.19 -12.26
CA PHE A 43 -13.45 -14.15 -11.90
C PHE A 43 -14.83 -14.72 -11.50
N ILE A 44 -15.14 -15.92 -11.97
CA ILE A 44 -16.37 -16.64 -11.62
C ILE A 44 -16.15 -17.48 -10.35
N ARG A 45 -14.98 -18.10 -10.22
CA ARG A 45 -14.68 -19.06 -9.14
C ARG A 45 -14.61 -18.39 -7.76
N LEU A 46 -14.01 -17.19 -7.65
CA LEU A 46 -13.89 -16.51 -6.36
C LEU A 46 -15.24 -16.04 -5.80
N PRO A 47 -16.08 -15.28 -6.54
CA PRO A 47 -17.43 -14.96 -6.09
C PRO A 47 -18.25 -16.20 -5.77
N PHE A 48 -18.14 -17.28 -6.57
CA PHE A 48 -18.82 -18.54 -6.32
C PHE A 48 -18.36 -19.20 -5.02
N ALA A 49 -17.06 -19.28 -4.75
CA ALA A 49 -16.52 -19.82 -3.51
C ALA A 49 -16.97 -19.00 -2.30
N ALA A 50 -16.91 -17.66 -2.40
CA ALA A 50 -17.40 -16.75 -1.35
C ALA A 50 -18.90 -16.94 -1.09
N ALA A 51 -19.71 -17.08 -2.16
CA ALA A 51 -21.14 -17.33 -2.03
C ALA A 51 -21.43 -18.67 -1.35
N VAL A 52 -20.71 -19.73 -1.72
CA VAL A 52 -20.84 -21.05 -1.06
C VAL A 52 -20.52 -20.94 0.43
N CYS A 53 -19.43 -20.25 0.82
CA CYS A 53 -19.09 -20.03 2.22
C CYS A 53 -20.21 -19.25 2.97
N CYS A 54 -20.76 -18.21 2.36
CA CYS A 54 -21.85 -17.43 2.94
C CYS A 54 -23.14 -18.25 3.06
N ILE A 55 -23.48 -19.06 2.04
CA ILE A 55 -24.63 -19.95 2.07
C ILE A 55 -24.47 -21.01 3.17
N LEU A 56 -23.28 -21.63 3.28
CA LEU A 56 -22.98 -22.60 4.34
C LEU A 56 -23.11 -21.96 5.72
N TRP A 57 -22.66 -20.73 5.89
CA TRP A 57 -22.85 -19.98 7.13
C TRP A 57 -24.33 -19.75 7.46
N CYS A 58 -25.14 -19.38 6.47
CA CYS A 58 -26.56 -19.19 6.65
C CYS A 58 -27.31 -20.48 7.00
N VAL A 59 -26.94 -21.60 6.35
CA VAL A 59 -27.60 -22.91 6.50
C VAL A 59 -27.16 -23.64 7.76
N PHE A 60 -25.87 -23.57 8.11
CA PHE A 60 -25.25 -24.29 9.22
C PHE A 60 -24.66 -23.35 10.30
N PRO A 61 -25.46 -22.47 10.93
CA PRO A 61 -24.95 -21.44 11.81
C PRO A 61 -24.15 -21.97 13.01
N LYS A 62 -24.58 -23.09 13.61
CA LYS A 62 -23.89 -23.68 14.79
C LYS A 62 -22.51 -24.25 14.43
N GLN A 63 -22.39 -24.86 13.28
CA GLN A 63 -21.10 -25.41 12.79
C GLN A 63 -20.15 -24.30 12.40
N THR A 64 -20.64 -23.30 11.68
CA THR A 64 -19.84 -22.13 11.29
C THR A 64 -19.38 -21.29 12.46
N GLU A 65 -20.20 -21.17 13.51
CA GLU A 65 -19.77 -20.51 14.77
C GLU A 65 -18.60 -21.25 15.44
N LYS A 66 -18.63 -22.61 15.49
CA LYS A 66 -17.50 -23.40 16.00
C LYS A 66 -16.24 -23.22 15.18
N VAL A 67 -16.36 -23.22 13.85
CA VAL A 67 -15.24 -22.97 12.95
C VAL A 67 -14.70 -21.55 13.14
N ALA A 68 -15.59 -20.56 13.23
CA ALA A 68 -15.20 -19.17 13.49
C ALA A 68 -14.49 -19.00 14.85
N ASP A 69 -14.95 -19.69 15.90
CA ASP A 69 -14.28 -19.72 17.20
C ASP A 69 -12.88 -20.31 17.13
N PHE A 70 -12.73 -21.41 16.39
CA PHE A 70 -11.44 -22.05 16.15
C PHE A 70 -10.49 -21.09 15.39
N ILE A 71 -10.94 -20.52 14.27
CA ILE A 71 -10.16 -19.55 13.47
C ILE A 71 -9.79 -18.34 14.36
N TYR A 72 -10.71 -17.77 15.09
CA TYR A 72 -10.46 -16.64 15.97
C TYR A 72 -9.41 -16.96 17.04
N ARG A 73 -9.50 -18.14 17.65
CA ARG A 73 -8.56 -18.57 18.70
C ARG A 73 -7.14 -18.79 18.16
N TYR A 74 -7.02 -19.37 16.97
CA TYR A 74 -5.75 -19.75 16.37
C TYR A 74 -5.32 -18.85 15.19
N ARG A 75 -5.94 -17.66 15.05
CA ARG A 75 -5.76 -16.76 13.90
C ARG A 75 -4.30 -16.47 13.53
N TRP A 76 -3.46 -16.21 14.52
CA TRP A 76 -2.03 -15.95 14.30
C TRP A 76 -1.26 -17.18 13.84
N LEU A 77 -1.59 -18.35 14.38
CA LEU A 77 -1.02 -19.63 13.93
C LEU A 77 -1.44 -19.93 12.48
N ILE A 78 -2.72 -19.76 12.18
CA ILE A 78 -3.27 -19.96 10.82
C ILE A 78 -2.61 -18.97 9.85
N ALA A 79 -2.50 -17.69 10.22
CA ALA A 79 -1.81 -16.66 9.43
C ALA A 79 -0.34 -17.04 9.15
N GLY A 80 0.36 -17.55 10.17
CA GLY A 80 1.74 -18.05 10.02
C GLY A 80 1.85 -19.26 9.08
N ILE A 81 0.93 -20.21 9.17
CA ILE A 81 0.88 -21.37 8.25
C ILE A 81 0.63 -20.91 6.81
N ILE A 82 -0.36 -20.03 6.60
CA ILE A 82 -0.66 -19.46 5.28
C ILE A 82 0.57 -18.75 4.72
N PHE A 83 1.24 -17.92 5.54
CA PHE A 83 2.47 -17.24 5.17
C PHE A 83 3.55 -18.21 4.67
N VAL A 84 3.86 -19.23 5.47
CA VAL A 84 4.88 -20.24 5.12
C VAL A 84 4.51 -20.96 3.83
N CYS A 85 3.24 -21.38 3.67
CA CYS A 85 2.78 -22.02 2.45
C CYS A 85 2.93 -21.12 1.21
N CYS A 86 2.54 -19.85 1.31
CA CYS A 86 2.68 -18.88 0.22
C CYS A 86 4.15 -18.66 -0.17
N VAL A 87 5.04 -18.54 0.81
CA VAL A 87 6.48 -18.36 0.59
C VAL A 87 7.11 -19.59 -0.07
N ILE A 88 6.78 -20.80 0.39
CA ILE A 88 7.24 -22.06 -0.23
C ILE A 88 6.76 -22.16 -1.68
N LEU A 89 5.55 -21.75 -1.96
CA LEU A 89 4.99 -21.71 -3.30
C LEU A 89 5.50 -20.53 -4.16
N ARG A 90 6.34 -19.65 -3.58
CA ARG A 90 6.90 -18.44 -4.23
C ARG A 90 5.84 -17.51 -4.78
N LEU A 91 4.72 -17.37 -4.06
CA LEU A 91 3.60 -16.52 -4.48
C LEU A 91 3.90 -15.05 -4.17
N ASN A 92 3.56 -14.17 -5.10
CA ASN A 92 3.64 -12.73 -4.90
C ASN A 92 2.54 -12.03 -5.70
N GLY A 93 2.26 -10.77 -5.35
CA GLY A 93 1.26 -9.93 -6.02
C GLY A 93 1.88 -8.73 -6.74
N SER A 94 3.21 -8.73 -6.94
CA SER A 94 3.90 -7.71 -7.73
C SER A 94 3.41 -7.71 -9.17
N SER A 95 3.52 -6.56 -9.84
CA SER A 95 3.11 -6.41 -11.25
C SER A 95 4.11 -7.09 -12.21
N MET A 96 4.47 -8.36 -11.96
CA MET A 96 5.49 -9.10 -12.71
C MET A 96 5.17 -9.20 -14.20
N GLY A 97 3.90 -9.31 -14.60
CA GLY A 97 3.53 -9.32 -16.01
C GLY A 97 3.72 -7.96 -16.72
N SER A 98 3.93 -6.87 -15.96
CA SER A 98 4.23 -5.57 -16.54
C SER A 98 5.62 -5.49 -17.19
N TYR A 99 6.55 -6.34 -16.76
CA TYR A 99 7.88 -6.41 -17.39
C TYR A 99 7.82 -6.98 -18.81
N ASP A 100 6.90 -7.93 -19.10
CA ASP A 100 6.68 -8.43 -20.47
C ASP A 100 6.35 -7.28 -21.44
N VAL A 101 5.61 -6.27 -20.95
CA VAL A 101 5.27 -5.06 -21.73
C VAL A 101 6.42 -4.05 -21.73
N THR A 102 7.12 -3.88 -20.60
CA THR A 102 8.27 -2.95 -20.48
C THR A 102 9.40 -3.35 -21.41
N ILE A 103 9.73 -4.64 -21.45
CA ILE A 103 10.77 -5.18 -22.32
C ILE A 103 10.27 -5.26 -23.76
N GLY A 104 9.05 -5.73 -23.99
CA GLY A 104 8.38 -5.67 -25.28
C GLY A 104 9.06 -6.50 -26.38
N ASP A 105 9.79 -7.55 -26.00
CA ASP A 105 10.48 -8.48 -26.93
C ASP A 105 9.54 -9.54 -27.52
N GLY A 106 8.26 -9.52 -27.14
CA GLY A 106 7.26 -10.49 -27.56
C GLY A 106 7.27 -11.80 -26.75
N VAL A 107 8.20 -11.96 -25.83
CA VAL A 107 8.25 -13.10 -24.91
C VAL A 107 7.29 -12.87 -23.74
N ARG A 108 6.55 -13.88 -23.37
CA ARG A 108 5.76 -13.89 -22.13
C ARG A 108 6.52 -14.69 -21.09
N ALA A 109 7.38 -14.02 -20.34
CA ALA A 109 8.23 -14.64 -19.32
C ALA A 109 7.47 -14.88 -18.00
N GLN A 110 6.38 -14.12 -17.76
CA GLN A 110 5.57 -14.25 -16.56
C GLN A 110 4.15 -14.75 -16.88
N HIS A 111 3.72 -15.80 -16.17
CA HIS A 111 2.35 -16.28 -16.22
C HIS A 111 1.59 -15.93 -14.94
N THR A 112 0.41 -15.36 -15.09
CA THR A 112 -0.48 -15.04 -13.98
C THR A 112 -1.17 -16.31 -13.49
N THR A 113 -0.99 -16.63 -12.21
CA THR A 113 -1.67 -17.79 -11.58
C THR A 113 -3.12 -17.48 -11.26
N TRP A 114 -3.39 -16.24 -10.84
CA TRP A 114 -4.71 -15.76 -10.45
C TRP A 114 -4.84 -14.26 -10.77
N GLY A 115 -6.06 -13.81 -11.10
CA GLY A 115 -6.35 -12.42 -11.37
C GLY A 115 -5.91 -11.99 -12.76
N ARG A 116 -5.60 -10.71 -12.91
CA ARG A 116 -5.23 -10.05 -14.17
C ARG A 116 -4.01 -9.20 -13.97
N ASP A 117 -3.07 -9.26 -14.91
CA ASP A 117 -1.95 -8.33 -14.96
C ASP A 117 -2.44 -6.90 -15.21
N ARG A 118 -1.88 -5.97 -14.46
CA ARG A 118 -2.18 -4.56 -14.54
C ARG A 118 -0.88 -3.76 -14.47
N GLN A 119 -0.73 -2.75 -15.33
CA GLN A 119 0.37 -1.79 -15.27
C GLN A 119 0.06 -0.71 -14.22
N ILE A 120 0.01 -1.12 -12.96
CA ILE A 120 -0.25 -0.24 -11.82
C ILE A 120 0.96 -0.21 -10.92
N ARG A 121 1.13 0.88 -10.17
CA ARG A 121 2.23 1.05 -9.21
C ARG A 121 3.59 0.98 -9.89
N SER A 122 3.84 1.87 -10.85
CA SER A 122 5.15 1.96 -11.51
C SER A 122 6.30 2.07 -10.51
N ASP A 123 6.12 2.79 -9.40
CA ASP A 123 7.10 2.88 -8.33
C ASP A 123 7.46 1.52 -7.72
N GLU A 124 6.48 0.60 -7.61
CA GLU A 124 6.74 -0.74 -7.09
C GLU A 124 7.56 -1.56 -8.09
N TYR A 125 6.99 -1.81 -9.28
CA TYR A 125 7.61 -2.75 -10.21
C TYR A 125 8.76 -2.14 -11.02
N ALA A 126 8.75 -0.84 -11.35
CA ALA A 126 9.80 -0.23 -12.14
C ALA A 126 10.97 0.32 -11.29
N VAL A 127 10.78 0.56 -9.99
CA VAL A 127 11.79 1.16 -9.12
C VAL A 127 12.13 0.28 -7.92
N GLN A 128 11.17 0.06 -7.01
CA GLN A 128 11.45 -0.55 -5.70
C GLN A 128 11.85 -2.02 -5.78
N THR A 129 11.09 -2.84 -6.51
CA THR A 129 11.42 -4.26 -6.68
C THR A 129 12.76 -4.45 -7.37
N PRO A 130 13.11 -3.75 -8.46
CA PRO A 130 14.45 -3.79 -9.05
C PRO A 130 15.55 -3.34 -8.09
N THR A 131 15.32 -2.30 -7.30
CA THR A 131 16.29 -1.84 -6.27
C THR A 131 16.56 -2.92 -5.24
N TYR A 132 15.52 -3.61 -4.74
CA TYR A 132 15.70 -4.71 -3.79
C TYR A 132 16.47 -5.87 -4.39
N PHE A 133 16.23 -6.17 -5.67
CA PHE A 133 16.96 -7.21 -6.40
C PHE A 133 18.42 -6.84 -6.61
N SER A 134 18.71 -5.57 -6.89
CA SER A 134 20.09 -5.09 -7.09
C SER A 134 20.94 -5.24 -5.82
N GLN A 135 20.33 -5.12 -4.63
CA GLN A 135 20.98 -5.28 -3.34
C GLN A 135 21.56 -6.69 -3.13
N TYR A 136 21.01 -7.72 -3.75
CA TYR A 136 21.59 -9.06 -3.74
C TYR A 136 23.02 -9.06 -4.29
N TYR A 137 23.27 -8.29 -5.35
CA TYR A 137 24.60 -8.17 -5.97
C TYR A 137 25.52 -7.19 -5.24
N ASN A 138 25.00 -6.46 -4.27
CA ASN A 138 25.72 -5.61 -3.33
C ASN A 138 25.92 -6.28 -1.96
N ASP A 139 25.68 -7.57 -1.85
CA ASP A 139 25.68 -8.32 -0.58
C ASP A 139 24.83 -7.65 0.51
N PHE A 140 23.79 -6.92 0.13
CA PHE A 140 22.90 -6.15 1.00
C PHE A 140 23.65 -5.12 1.87
N GLY A 141 24.72 -4.54 1.38
CA GLY A 141 25.48 -3.47 2.04
C GLY A 141 24.63 -2.22 2.27
N VAL A 142 25.04 -1.41 3.23
CA VAL A 142 24.40 -0.12 3.54
C VAL A 142 24.59 0.85 2.36
N GLU A 143 25.80 0.91 1.83
CA GLU A 143 26.17 1.70 0.66
C GLU A 143 26.09 0.82 -0.60
N SER A 144 25.46 1.33 -1.65
CA SER A 144 25.30 0.63 -2.93
C SER A 144 25.60 1.53 -4.13
N SER A 145 26.53 1.10 -4.98
CA SER A 145 26.81 1.74 -6.27
C SER A 145 26.12 1.04 -7.45
N ARG A 146 25.24 0.05 -7.21
CA ARG A 146 24.59 -0.71 -8.30
C ARG A 146 23.68 0.12 -9.20
N MET A 147 23.12 1.21 -8.66
CA MET A 147 22.18 2.08 -9.36
C MET A 147 22.67 3.55 -9.42
N SER A 148 23.97 3.78 -9.22
CA SER A 148 24.57 5.12 -9.24
C SER A 148 26.02 5.07 -9.65
N TYR A 149 26.60 6.24 -9.96
CA TYR A 149 28.04 6.41 -10.17
C TYR A 149 28.79 6.40 -8.84
N GLY A 150 28.33 7.20 -7.87
CA GLY A 150 28.76 7.18 -6.49
C GLY A 150 28.11 6.04 -5.69
N SER A 151 27.73 6.29 -4.44
CA SER A 151 26.98 5.34 -3.65
C SER A 151 25.64 5.91 -3.18
N LEU A 152 24.66 5.01 -2.97
CA LEU A 152 23.34 5.29 -2.40
C LEU A 152 23.24 4.65 -1.04
N ASN A 153 22.67 5.38 -0.06
CA ASN A 153 22.43 4.86 1.27
C ASN A 153 21.11 4.07 1.34
N MET A 154 21.21 2.77 1.34
CA MET A 154 20.06 1.85 1.27
C MET A 154 19.26 1.75 2.57
N ILE A 155 19.67 2.38 3.68
CA ILE A 155 18.88 2.45 4.91
C ILE A 155 17.67 3.37 4.71
N ILE A 156 17.87 4.48 4.00
CA ILE A 156 16.82 5.49 3.77
C ILE A 156 15.98 5.22 2.52
N ASP A 157 16.51 4.44 1.56
CA ASP A 157 15.80 4.13 0.33
C ASP A 157 14.68 3.11 0.55
N TYR A 158 13.44 3.56 0.52
CA TYR A 158 12.19 2.81 0.47
C TYR A 158 12.18 1.44 1.16
N PHE A 159 12.73 1.33 2.36
CA PHE A 159 12.78 0.04 3.06
C PHE A 159 13.67 -1.02 2.40
N ALA A 160 14.66 -0.63 1.61
CA ALA A 160 15.54 -1.58 0.96
C ALA A 160 16.11 -2.61 1.97
N PRO A 161 16.32 -3.87 1.54
CA PRO A 161 16.94 -4.88 2.37
C PRO A 161 18.42 -4.55 2.59
N VAL A 162 18.85 -4.44 3.85
CA VAL A 162 20.23 -4.14 4.24
C VAL A 162 20.70 -5.04 5.38
N LYS A 163 21.97 -5.43 5.40
CA LYS A 163 22.62 -6.14 6.51
C LYS A 163 23.08 -5.16 7.61
N ASP A 164 22.10 -4.55 8.26
CA ASP A 164 22.30 -3.58 9.33
C ASP A 164 21.30 -3.81 10.47
N ILE A 165 21.55 -3.28 11.68
CA ILE A 165 20.63 -3.43 12.82
C ILE A 165 19.23 -2.90 12.54
N THR A 166 19.08 -1.92 11.63
CA THR A 166 17.79 -1.37 11.21
C THR A 166 16.87 -2.41 10.60
N VAL A 167 17.41 -3.51 10.03
CA VAL A 167 16.61 -4.60 9.46
C VAL A 167 15.76 -5.33 10.50
N LEU A 168 16.12 -5.30 11.78
CA LEU A 168 15.31 -5.89 12.85
C LEU A 168 13.92 -5.26 12.91
N ALA A 169 13.80 -3.98 12.55
CA ALA A 169 12.55 -3.25 12.45
C ALA A 169 11.84 -3.39 11.08
N LYS A 170 12.48 -4.05 10.12
CA LYS A 170 12.00 -4.23 8.73
C LYS A 170 11.74 -5.72 8.42
N PRO A 171 10.82 -6.42 9.12
CA PRO A 171 10.62 -7.87 8.96
C PRO A 171 10.21 -8.28 7.55
N PHE A 172 9.62 -7.37 6.78
CA PHE A 172 9.27 -7.61 5.38
C PHE A 172 10.50 -7.92 4.51
N SER A 173 11.66 -7.34 4.83
CA SER A 173 12.90 -7.49 4.07
C SER A 173 13.72 -8.74 4.45
N TRP A 174 13.40 -9.44 5.55
CA TRP A 174 14.18 -10.58 6.03
C TRP A 174 14.30 -11.71 5.02
N GLY A 175 13.24 -11.93 4.22
CA GLY A 175 13.24 -12.97 3.21
C GLY A 175 14.33 -12.79 2.14
N TYR A 176 14.61 -11.53 1.75
CA TYR A 176 15.69 -11.23 0.81
C TYR A 176 17.07 -11.59 1.35
N LEU A 177 17.34 -11.23 2.62
CA LEU A 177 18.63 -11.49 3.26
C LEU A 177 18.86 -12.98 3.52
N LEU A 178 17.79 -13.74 3.81
CA LEU A 178 17.88 -15.15 4.19
C LEU A 178 17.83 -16.11 2.99
N PHE A 179 17.09 -15.77 1.95
CA PHE A 179 16.73 -16.72 0.89
C PHE A 179 16.93 -16.16 -0.54
N GLY A 180 17.43 -14.92 -0.69
CA GLY A 180 17.64 -14.27 -1.98
C GLY A 180 16.35 -13.72 -2.59
N ASN A 181 16.45 -13.25 -3.83
CA ASN A 181 15.45 -12.36 -4.46
C ASN A 181 14.07 -13.00 -4.65
N GLU A 182 13.98 -14.20 -5.22
CA GLU A 182 12.70 -14.82 -5.57
C GLU A 182 11.86 -15.15 -4.34
N ILE A 183 12.46 -15.80 -3.33
CA ILE A 183 11.79 -16.09 -2.06
C ILE A 183 11.60 -14.81 -1.27
N GLY A 184 12.55 -13.89 -1.34
CA GLY A 184 12.48 -12.57 -0.71
C GLY A 184 11.28 -11.77 -1.15
N LEU A 185 10.98 -11.73 -2.45
CA LEU A 185 9.79 -11.05 -2.98
C LEU A 185 8.50 -11.69 -2.47
N SER A 186 8.43 -13.04 -2.47
CA SER A 186 7.28 -13.76 -1.92
C SER A 186 7.11 -13.49 -0.43
N TRP A 187 8.19 -13.55 0.35
CA TRP A 187 8.20 -13.21 1.77
C TRP A 187 7.63 -11.81 2.01
N TYR A 188 8.17 -10.82 1.30
CA TYR A 188 7.80 -9.43 1.40
C TYR A 188 6.29 -9.23 1.15
N TRP A 189 5.80 -9.70 0.00
CA TRP A 189 4.40 -9.56 -0.41
C TRP A 189 3.42 -10.27 0.52
N CYS A 190 3.70 -11.53 0.83
CA CYS A 190 2.81 -12.34 1.65
C CYS A 190 2.76 -11.83 3.09
N MET A 191 3.91 -11.45 3.67
CA MET A 191 3.95 -10.91 5.03
C MET A 191 3.20 -9.58 5.11
N MET A 192 3.44 -8.66 4.18
CA MET A 192 2.79 -7.36 4.19
C MET A 192 1.27 -7.48 4.00
N MET A 193 0.81 -8.34 3.09
CA MET A 193 -0.62 -8.59 2.88
C MET A 193 -1.27 -9.21 4.12
N ILE A 194 -0.67 -10.25 4.68
CA ILE A 194 -1.20 -10.91 5.88
C ILE A 194 -1.24 -9.94 7.08
N LEU A 195 -0.16 -9.17 7.29
CA LEU A 195 -0.12 -8.20 8.38
C LEU A 195 -1.08 -7.04 8.18
N LEU A 196 -1.36 -6.62 6.94
CA LEU A 196 -2.40 -5.63 6.65
C LEU A 196 -3.76 -6.09 7.19
N PHE A 197 -4.18 -7.31 6.86
CA PHE A 197 -5.44 -7.85 7.36
C PHE A 197 -5.43 -8.10 8.86
N MET A 198 -4.37 -8.71 9.38
CA MET A 198 -4.29 -9.06 10.79
C MET A 198 -4.22 -7.84 11.71
N SER A 199 -3.44 -6.82 11.36
CA SER A 199 -3.36 -5.58 12.15
C SER A 199 -4.68 -4.79 12.10
N ALA A 200 -5.35 -4.74 10.94
CA ALA A 200 -6.69 -4.18 10.83
C ALA A 200 -7.70 -4.92 11.72
N PHE A 201 -7.63 -6.26 11.76
CA PHE A 201 -8.50 -7.07 12.62
C PHE A 201 -8.27 -6.78 14.11
N GLU A 202 -7.01 -6.75 14.57
CA GLU A 202 -6.68 -6.47 15.96
C GLU A 202 -7.09 -5.04 16.36
N MET A 203 -6.87 -4.05 15.50
CA MET A 203 -7.34 -2.69 15.77
C MET A 203 -8.87 -2.62 15.86
N CYS A 204 -9.59 -3.28 14.93
CA CYS A 204 -11.05 -3.38 14.99
C CYS A 204 -11.53 -4.10 16.26
N LEU A 205 -10.85 -5.15 16.73
CA LEU A 205 -11.21 -5.85 17.98
C LEU A 205 -11.14 -4.92 19.19
N ILE A 206 -10.13 -4.06 19.27
CA ILE A 206 -10.00 -3.09 20.36
C ILE A 206 -11.11 -2.04 20.27
N ILE A 207 -11.32 -1.47 19.10
CA ILE A 207 -12.32 -0.42 18.85
C ILE A 207 -13.73 -0.94 19.15
N THR A 208 -14.06 -2.19 18.78
CA THR A 208 -15.38 -2.81 18.92
C THR A 208 -15.53 -3.68 20.17
N ARG A 209 -14.62 -3.55 21.15
CA ARG A 209 -14.62 -4.38 22.38
C ARG A 209 -14.76 -5.88 22.10
N LYS A 210 -13.89 -6.39 21.24
CA LYS A 210 -13.79 -7.83 20.89
C LYS A 210 -15.02 -8.38 20.17
N ASN A 211 -15.82 -7.53 19.49
CA ASN A 211 -16.88 -8.01 18.61
C ASN A 211 -16.28 -8.58 17.33
N ARG A 212 -16.05 -9.89 17.31
CA ARG A 212 -15.33 -10.60 16.25
C ARG A 212 -15.93 -10.42 14.85
N TRP A 213 -17.28 -10.39 14.74
CA TRP A 213 -17.95 -10.32 13.43
C TRP A 213 -17.86 -8.93 12.80
N ILE A 214 -18.05 -7.88 13.60
CA ILE A 214 -17.86 -6.51 13.12
C ILE A 214 -16.39 -6.26 12.82
N SER A 215 -15.48 -6.79 13.67
CA SER A 215 -14.04 -6.70 13.42
C SER A 215 -13.62 -7.41 12.15
N PHE A 216 -14.23 -8.56 11.83
CA PHE A 216 -14.01 -9.26 10.58
C PHE A 216 -14.47 -8.42 9.37
N ALA A 217 -15.68 -7.84 9.43
CA ALA A 217 -16.14 -6.94 8.37
C ALA A 217 -15.21 -5.71 8.22
N GLY A 218 -14.73 -5.15 9.34
CA GLY A 218 -13.77 -4.04 9.35
C GLY A 218 -12.41 -4.44 8.74
N MET A 219 -11.90 -5.60 9.10
CA MET A 219 -10.69 -6.17 8.50
C MET A 219 -10.82 -6.29 6.97
N MET A 220 -11.94 -6.83 6.50
CA MET A 220 -12.21 -6.97 5.07
C MET A 220 -12.34 -5.61 4.38
N LEU A 221 -13.06 -4.67 5.03
CA LEU A 221 -13.27 -3.32 4.51
C LEU A 221 -11.95 -2.56 4.33
N ILE A 222 -11.04 -2.66 5.30
CA ILE A 222 -9.73 -1.99 5.25
C ILE A 222 -8.77 -2.75 4.34
N GLY A 223 -8.63 -4.06 4.51
CA GLY A 223 -7.68 -4.87 3.77
C GLY A 223 -7.95 -4.92 2.27
N PHE A 224 -9.22 -4.97 1.86
CA PHE A 224 -9.62 -4.91 0.45
C PHE A 224 -10.06 -3.51 -0.01
N SER A 225 -9.81 -2.47 0.77
CA SER A 225 -10.02 -1.10 0.29
C SER A 225 -9.23 -0.81 -0.98
N PRO A 226 -9.76 -0.02 -1.92
CA PRO A 226 -9.02 0.41 -3.10
C PRO A 226 -7.66 1.00 -2.74
N ALA A 227 -7.55 1.95 -1.81
CA ALA A 227 -6.27 2.51 -1.38
C ALA A 227 -5.27 1.44 -0.93
N ALA A 228 -5.72 0.43 -0.17
CA ALA A 228 -4.86 -0.64 0.30
C ALA A 228 -4.40 -1.59 -0.81
N GLN A 229 -5.17 -1.76 -1.89
CA GLN A 229 -4.87 -2.72 -2.96
C GLN A 229 -4.27 -2.07 -4.20
N TRP A 230 -4.79 -0.92 -4.65
CA TRP A 230 -4.26 -0.19 -5.80
C TRP A 230 -2.93 0.48 -5.49
N TRP A 231 -2.76 0.95 -4.25
CA TRP A 231 -1.54 1.58 -3.78
C TRP A 231 -0.74 0.71 -2.80
N PHE A 232 -0.70 -0.59 -3.08
CA PHE A 232 0.09 -1.55 -2.30
C PHE A 232 1.59 -1.38 -2.58
N LEU A 233 2.21 -0.47 -1.84
CA LEU A 233 3.61 -0.07 -1.98
C LEU A 233 4.36 -0.19 -0.66
N PRO A 234 5.68 -0.46 -0.69
CA PRO A 234 6.49 -0.54 0.52
C PRO A 234 6.31 0.65 1.46
N HIS A 235 6.48 1.85 0.98
CA HIS A 235 6.48 3.05 1.82
C HIS A 235 5.07 3.55 2.21
N ILE A 236 4.00 3.16 1.54
CA ILE A 236 2.63 3.55 1.88
C ILE A 236 1.96 2.49 2.73
N THR A 237 1.91 1.25 2.23
CA THR A 237 1.23 0.16 2.93
C THR A 237 1.88 -0.15 4.27
N THR A 238 3.22 -0.07 4.36
CA THR A 238 3.93 -0.28 5.63
C THR A 238 3.54 0.73 6.69
N VAL A 239 3.33 2.01 6.34
CA VAL A 239 2.88 3.04 7.30
C VAL A 239 1.57 2.62 7.95
N PHE A 240 0.57 2.16 7.17
CA PHE A 240 -0.72 1.74 7.71
C PHE A 240 -0.62 0.43 8.50
N VAL A 241 0.17 -0.54 8.03
CA VAL A 241 0.41 -1.80 8.76
C VAL A 241 1.07 -1.54 10.11
N TYR A 242 2.13 -0.72 10.14
CA TYR A 242 2.78 -0.34 11.38
C TYR A 242 1.87 0.50 12.28
N SER A 243 1.09 1.42 11.72
CA SER A 243 0.14 2.25 12.49
C SER A 243 -0.90 1.39 13.22
N MET A 244 -1.53 0.45 12.51
CA MET A 244 -2.52 -0.45 13.10
C MET A 244 -1.88 -1.42 14.10
N GLY A 245 -0.69 -1.95 13.76
CA GLY A 245 0.09 -2.80 14.64
C GLY A 245 0.52 -2.07 15.91
N LEU A 246 1.01 -0.85 15.78
CA LEU A 246 1.42 0.00 16.90
C LEU A 246 0.24 0.34 17.81
N PHE A 247 -0.91 0.70 17.24
CA PHE A 247 -2.14 0.91 18.02
C PHE A 247 -2.49 -0.30 18.87
N ALA A 248 -2.50 -1.49 18.28
CA ALA A 248 -2.82 -2.73 19.01
C ALA A 248 -1.76 -3.06 20.07
N LEU A 249 -0.48 -2.89 19.75
CA LEU A 249 0.61 -3.15 20.67
C LEU A 249 0.65 -2.17 21.83
N ILE A 250 0.40 -0.87 21.61
CA ILE A 250 0.26 0.12 22.69
C ILE A 250 -0.87 -0.29 23.62
N TYR A 251 -2.04 -0.66 23.08
CA TYR A 251 -3.15 -1.10 23.93
C TYR A 251 -2.76 -2.32 24.78
N HIS A 252 -2.16 -3.33 24.18
CA HIS A 252 -1.71 -4.53 24.89
C HIS A 252 -0.52 -4.27 25.83
N LEU A 253 0.33 -3.30 25.51
CA LEU A 253 1.41 -2.86 26.40
C LEU A 253 0.88 -2.43 27.77
N PHE A 254 -0.30 -1.81 27.82
CA PHE A 254 -0.94 -1.38 29.05
C PHE A 254 -1.87 -2.43 29.68
N THR A 255 -2.43 -3.36 28.89
CA THR A 255 -3.51 -4.27 29.34
C THR A 255 -3.09 -5.74 29.46
N ALA A 256 -1.88 -6.12 29.04
CA ALA A 256 -1.43 -7.52 29.10
C ALA A 256 -1.27 -8.02 30.55
N ASP A 257 -1.85 -9.19 30.87
CA ASP A 257 -1.79 -9.80 32.20
C ASP A 257 -0.62 -10.79 32.34
N LYS A 258 -0.43 -11.65 31.35
CA LYS A 258 0.54 -12.72 31.40
C LYS A 258 1.97 -12.19 31.29
N LYS A 259 2.89 -12.66 32.13
CA LYS A 259 4.28 -12.19 32.18
C LYS A 259 4.98 -12.25 30.81
N TRP A 260 4.85 -13.34 30.05
CA TRP A 260 5.46 -13.46 28.73
C TRP A 260 4.86 -12.46 27.73
N MET A 261 3.54 -12.18 27.78
CA MET A 261 2.91 -11.19 26.93
C MET A 261 3.40 -9.77 27.24
N LYS A 262 3.64 -9.44 28.51
CA LYS A 262 4.17 -8.14 28.92
C LYS A 262 5.54 -7.87 28.29
N TRP A 263 6.42 -8.87 28.26
CA TRP A 263 7.72 -8.76 27.59
C TRP A 263 7.59 -8.73 26.08
N LEU A 264 6.80 -9.64 25.52
CA LEU A 264 6.59 -9.71 24.08
C LEU A 264 6.04 -8.39 23.53
N THR A 265 4.99 -7.84 24.15
CA THR A 265 4.41 -6.57 23.72
C THR A 265 5.39 -5.42 23.86
N ALA A 266 6.22 -5.36 24.89
CA ALA A 266 7.22 -4.33 25.06
C ALA A 266 8.28 -4.38 23.93
N VAL A 267 8.82 -5.57 23.63
CA VAL A 267 9.81 -5.74 22.54
C VAL A 267 9.18 -5.42 21.18
N LEU A 268 8.01 -6.00 20.88
CA LEU A 268 7.34 -5.77 19.60
C LEU A 268 6.92 -4.31 19.41
N THR A 269 6.50 -3.61 20.49
CA THR A 269 6.21 -2.17 20.40
C THR A 269 7.46 -1.39 19.98
N GLY A 270 8.63 -1.71 20.53
CA GLY A 270 9.88 -1.06 20.14
C GLY A 270 10.25 -1.32 18.68
N LEU A 271 10.18 -2.58 18.24
CA LEU A 271 10.47 -2.95 16.85
C LEU A 271 9.49 -2.30 15.84
N VAL A 272 8.20 -2.35 16.15
CA VAL A 272 7.15 -1.77 15.27
C VAL A 272 7.23 -0.25 15.25
N LEU A 273 7.52 0.40 16.39
CA LEU A 273 7.75 1.84 16.46
C LEU A 273 9.00 2.25 15.66
N SER A 274 10.07 1.45 15.74
CA SER A 274 11.27 1.67 14.91
C SER A 274 10.97 1.51 13.43
N GLY A 275 10.23 0.47 13.04
CA GLY A 275 9.82 0.26 11.65
C GLY A 275 8.91 1.37 11.14
N PHE A 276 7.98 1.83 11.97
CA PHE A 276 7.15 3.01 11.67
C PHE A 276 8.02 4.25 11.43
N ALA A 277 8.98 4.54 12.32
CA ALA A 277 9.86 5.69 12.17
C ALA A 277 10.73 5.61 10.90
N LEU A 278 11.27 4.42 10.59
CA LEU A 278 12.11 4.18 9.41
C LEU A 278 11.33 4.04 8.10
N SER A 279 10.00 4.13 8.10
CA SER A 279 9.20 4.13 6.86
C SER A 279 9.47 5.36 6.00
N LEU A 280 9.93 6.46 6.58
CA LEU A 280 10.37 7.70 5.95
C LEU A 280 9.40 8.25 4.87
N TYR A 281 8.11 8.10 5.10
CA TYR A 281 7.06 8.65 4.23
C TYR A 281 6.14 9.62 5.00
N PRO A 282 6.65 10.80 5.35
CA PRO A 282 5.97 11.73 6.25
C PRO A 282 4.59 12.17 5.76
N GLY A 283 4.32 12.09 4.46
CA GLY A 283 3.03 12.45 3.85
C GLY A 283 1.81 11.74 4.45
N CYS A 284 1.96 10.45 4.81
CA CYS A 284 0.96 9.67 5.55
C CYS A 284 1.36 9.44 7.00
N GLN A 285 2.66 9.28 7.26
CA GLN A 285 3.21 8.83 8.54
C GLN A 285 2.88 9.80 9.69
N VAL A 286 3.04 11.11 9.49
CA VAL A 286 2.79 12.10 10.53
C VAL A 286 1.31 12.12 10.96
N PRO A 287 0.33 12.28 10.07
CA PRO A 287 -1.07 12.29 10.48
C PRO A 287 -1.54 10.93 11.01
N ALA A 288 -1.04 9.79 10.46
CA ALA A 288 -1.33 8.48 11.01
C ALA A 288 -0.75 8.29 12.41
N GLY A 289 0.45 8.80 12.68
CA GLY A 289 1.09 8.79 14.00
C GLY A 289 0.28 9.56 15.05
N TRP A 290 -0.20 10.75 14.74
CA TRP A 290 -1.10 11.51 15.60
C TRP A 290 -2.40 10.75 15.88
N THR A 291 -2.99 10.17 14.85
CA THR A 291 -4.21 9.34 14.97
C THR A 291 -3.99 8.16 15.91
N VAL A 292 -2.92 7.40 15.72
CA VAL A 292 -2.58 6.24 16.58
C VAL A 292 -2.39 6.66 18.03
N LEU A 293 -1.62 7.72 18.28
CA LEU A 293 -1.32 8.19 19.63
C LEU A 293 -2.61 8.61 20.35
N ILE A 294 -3.38 9.50 19.75
CA ILE A 294 -4.57 10.09 20.40
C ILE A 294 -5.67 9.03 20.57
N LEU A 295 -5.89 8.18 19.56
CA LEU A 295 -6.91 7.13 19.63
C LEU A 295 -6.52 6.01 20.61
N SER A 296 -5.23 5.67 20.73
CA SER A 296 -4.76 4.73 21.76
C SER A 296 -5.06 5.24 23.17
N ILE A 297 -4.77 6.52 23.42
CA ILE A 297 -5.10 7.15 24.71
C ILE A 297 -6.62 7.09 24.98
N ALA A 298 -7.44 7.41 23.99
CA ALA A 298 -8.90 7.36 24.12
C ALA A 298 -9.41 5.96 24.48
N CYS A 299 -8.90 4.92 23.82
CA CYS A 299 -9.25 3.54 24.11
C CYS A 299 -8.79 3.10 25.52
N LEU A 300 -7.58 3.50 25.94
CA LEU A 300 -7.08 3.22 27.29
C LEU A 300 -7.91 3.94 28.37
N VAL A 301 -8.31 5.18 28.13
CA VAL A 301 -9.21 5.92 29.05
C VAL A 301 -10.58 5.28 29.11
N ARG A 302 -11.13 4.81 27.99
CA ARG A 302 -12.38 4.03 27.94
C ARG A 302 -12.26 2.76 28.79
N ASP A 303 -11.18 2.02 28.62
CA ASP A 303 -10.95 0.70 29.22
C ASP A 303 -9.98 0.76 30.42
N ARG A 304 -9.99 1.88 31.16
CA ARG A 304 -9.07 2.11 32.29
C ARG A 304 -9.07 1.01 33.35
N SER A 305 -10.17 0.27 33.48
CA SER A 305 -10.28 -0.86 34.40
C SER A 305 -9.51 -2.11 33.95
N GLU A 306 -9.12 -2.19 32.65
CA GLU A 306 -8.33 -3.28 32.10
C GLU A 306 -6.81 -2.98 32.15
N ILE A 307 -6.42 -1.78 32.59
CA ILE A 307 -5.00 -1.40 32.69
C ILE A 307 -4.32 -2.20 33.81
N THR A 308 -3.31 -2.96 33.44
CA THR A 308 -2.51 -3.81 34.34
C THR A 308 -1.13 -3.23 34.63
N LEU A 309 -0.73 -2.16 33.93
CA LEU A 309 0.57 -1.52 34.11
C LEU A 309 0.70 -0.91 35.51
N THR A 310 1.69 -1.34 36.27
CA THR A 310 2.02 -0.83 37.60
C THR A 310 3.32 -0.02 37.59
N LYS A 311 3.54 0.82 38.62
CA LYS A 311 4.81 1.58 38.75
C LYS A 311 6.06 0.70 38.75
N ARG A 312 5.95 -0.54 39.25
CA ARG A 312 7.07 -1.51 39.27
C ARG A 312 7.42 -2.09 37.88
N GLU A 313 6.50 -1.95 36.93
CA GLU A 313 6.64 -2.47 35.55
C GLU A 313 7.05 -1.40 34.55
N TRP A 314 7.75 -0.34 35.02
CA TRP A 314 8.26 0.75 34.18
C TRP A 314 9.07 0.26 32.96
N TYR A 315 9.68 -0.91 33.06
CA TYR A 315 10.41 -1.54 31.97
C TYR A 315 9.55 -1.76 30.73
N ARG A 316 8.24 -1.93 30.88
CA ARG A 316 7.30 -2.06 29.74
C ARG A 316 7.29 -0.83 28.86
N LEU A 317 7.58 0.35 29.41
CA LEU A 317 7.70 1.60 28.66
C LEU A 317 9.15 1.88 28.26
N ALA A 318 10.10 1.52 29.08
CA ALA A 318 11.53 1.75 28.82
C ALA A 318 12.06 0.88 27.67
N ILE A 319 11.68 -0.40 27.60
CA ILE A 319 12.13 -1.32 26.55
C ILE A 319 11.80 -0.81 25.15
N PRO A 320 10.54 -0.45 24.81
CA PRO A 320 10.24 0.13 23.51
C PRO A 320 11.07 1.36 23.17
N LEU A 321 11.23 2.28 24.14
CA LEU A 321 11.99 3.51 23.94
C LEU A 321 13.48 3.23 23.69
N VAL A 322 14.07 2.30 24.45
CA VAL A 322 15.49 1.91 24.26
C VAL A 322 15.69 1.24 22.89
N ILE A 323 14.84 0.28 22.52
CA ILE A 323 14.91 -0.38 21.22
C ILE A 323 14.80 0.66 20.09
N THR A 324 13.83 1.54 20.18
CA THR A 324 13.64 2.59 19.17
C THR A 324 14.83 3.55 19.13
N ALA A 325 15.32 4.00 20.28
CA ALA A 325 16.47 4.90 20.35
C ALA A 325 17.73 4.27 19.74
N VAL A 326 17.96 2.97 19.98
CA VAL A 326 19.11 2.25 19.42
C VAL A 326 18.96 2.09 17.89
N ILE A 327 17.83 1.55 17.42
CA ILE A 327 17.65 1.21 16.01
C ILE A 327 17.52 2.48 15.16
N VAL A 328 16.63 3.40 15.53
CA VAL A 328 16.39 4.63 14.78
C VAL A 328 17.55 5.60 14.93
N GLY A 329 18.09 5.74 16.16
CA GLY A 329 19.26 6.58 16.42
C GLY A 329 20.48 6.14 15.61
N HIS A 330 20.76 4.83 15.54
CA HIS A 330 21.80 4.29 14.67
C HIS A 330 21.56 4.60 13.20
N GLY A 331 20.34 4.33 12.68
CA GLY A 331 19.99 4.61 11.29
C GLY A 331 20.16 6.10 10.93
N ILE A 332 19.69 7.01 11.80
CA ILE A 332 19.86 8.45 11.59
C ILE A 332 21.33 8.86 11.61
N LEU A 333 22.13 8.34 12.55
CA LEU A 333 23.54 8.72 12.68
C LEU A 333 24.35 8.32 11.44
N ILE A 334 24.12 7.13 10.90
CA ILE A 334 24.80 6.66 9.69
C ILE A 334 24.34 7.43 8.45
N SER A 335 23.03 7.74 8.35
CA SER A 335 22.42 8.35 7.17
C SER A 335 22.30 9.87 7.26
N LEU A 336 22.95 10.53 8.23
CA LEU A 336 22.71 11.97 8.50
C LEU A 336 23.07 12.88 7.33
N GLY A 337 24.13 12.54 6.58
CA GLY A 337 24.54 13.27 5.37
C GLY A 337 23.45 13.20 4.30
N ASP A 338 23.05 11.98 3.95
CA ASP A 338 22.07 11.72 2.89
C ASP A 338 20.68 12.26 3.23
N ILE A 339 20.26 12.15 4.50
CA ILE A 339 19.01 12.78 4.99
C ILE A 339 19.05 14.31 4.79
N ARG A 340 20.16 14.96 5.07
CA ARG A 340 20.30 16.41 4.83
C ARG A 340 20.24 16.74 3.34
N ASP A 341 20.89 15.93 2.51
CA ASP A 341 20.87 16.13 1.06
C ASP A 341 19.46 15.94 0.52
N GLU A 342 18.75 14.89 0.92
CA GLU A 342 17.37 14.65 0.54
C GLU A 342 16.44 15.79 0.97
N MET A 343 16.54 16.27 2.20
CA MET A 343 15.76 17.41 2.69
C MET A 343 16.03 18.72 1.91
N ASN A 344 17.20 18.85 1.29
CA ASN A 344 17.60 20.01 0.49
C ASN A 344 17.33 19.83 -1.00
N THR A 345 16.80 18.68 -1.45
CA THR A 345 16.46 18.47 -2.86
C THR A 345 15.37 19.44 -3.32
N ALA A 346 15.36 19.76 -4.60
CA ALA A 346 14.28 20.53 -5.22
C ALA A 346 12.95 19.75 -5.20
N TYR A 347 13.02 18.41 -5.24
CA TYR A 347 11.90 17.47 -5.17
C TYR A 347 12.39 16.13 -4.62
N PRO A 348 11.72 15.50 -3.63
CA PRO A 348 10.57 15.99 -2.87
C PRO A 348 10.92 16.90 -1.65
N GLY A 349 12.19 17.04 -1.30
CA GLY A 349 12.66 17.58 -0.01
C GLY A 349 12.12 18.93 0.42
N LYS A 350 11.95 19.88 -0.50
CA LYS A 350 11.39 21.23 -0.22
C LYS A 350 9.87 21.31 -0.32
N ARG A 351 9.19 20.16 -0.47
CA ARG A 351 7.74 20.13 -0.58
C ARG A 351 7.08 20.42 0.77
N ILE A 352 6.25 21.46 0.81
CA ILE A 352 5.45 21.84 1.99
C ILE A 352 3.97 21.82 1.58
N SER A 353 3.13 21.20 2.42
CA SER A 353 1.68 21.24 2.30
C SER A 353 1.07 22.04 3.43
N LEU A 354 0.24 23.01 3.11
CA LEU A 354 -0.56 23.73 4.09
C LEU A 354 -2.03 23.24 4.09
N GLY A 355 -2.36 22.24 3.28
CA GLY A 355 -3.73 21.82 3.04
C GLY A 355 -4.51 22.82 2.18
N GLY A 356 -5.85 22.79 2.28
CA GLY A 356 -6.73 23.68 1.51
C GLY A 356 -6.82 23.37 0.01
N THR A 357 -6.36 22.19 -0.39
CA THR A 357 -6.30 21.79 -1.81
C THR A 357 -7.45 20.87 -2.23
N SER A 358 -8.18 20.29 -1.28
CA SER A 358 -9.27 19.34 -1.55
C SER A 358 -10.62 20.05 -1.52
N GLY A 359 -11.45 19.79 -2.53
CA GLY A 359 -12.83 20.24 -2.52
C GLY A 359 -13.69 19.47 -1.52
N PHE A 360 -14.74 20.10 -0.96
CA PHE A 360 -15.67 19.42 -0.05
C PHE A 360 -16.32 18.18 -0.66
N ALA A 361 -16.54 18.18 -1.97
CA ALA A 361 -17.07 17.04 -2.71
C ALA A 361 -16.18 15.78 -2.58
N ASN A 362 -14.86 15.95 -2.44
CA ASN A 362 -13.92 14.84 -2.34
C ASN A 362 -14.15 13.96 -1.10
N LEU A 363 -14.78 14.49 -0.05
CA LEU A 363 -15.17 13.70 1.13
C LEU A 363 -16.17 12.58 0.81
N PHE A 364 -16.86 12.65 -0.31
CA PHE A 364 -17.90 11.72 -0.75
C PHE A 364 -17.47 10.83 -1.92
N THR A 365 -16.25 11.00 -2.46
CA THR A 365 -15.85 10.35 -3.72
C THR A 365 -15.32 8.93 -3.55
N ASN A 366 -15.05 8.46 -2.31
CA ASN A 366 -14.50 7.12 -2.11
C ASN A 366 -15.29 5.97 -2.76
N PRO A 367 -16.65 5.98 -2.87
CA PRO A 367 -17.38 4.90 -3.54
C PRO A 367 -17.07 4.77 -5.04
N LYS A 368 -16.61 5.82 -5.73
CA LYS A 368 -16.21 5.72 -7.15
C LYS A 368 -15.07 4.72 -7.35
N CYS A 369 -14.18 4.61 -6.38
CA CYS A 369 -13.05 3.70 -6.42
C CYS A 369 -13.46 2.22 -6.54
N LEU A 370 -14.70 1.86 -6.17
CA LEU A 370 -15.24 0.51 -6.38
C LEU A 370 -15.30 0.12 -7.85
N LEU A 371 -15.36 1.09 -8.74
CA LEU A 371 -15.46 0.87 -10.19
C LEU A 371 -14.10 0.65 -10.84
N PHE A 372 -13.00 0.99 -10.17
CA PHE A 372 -11.64 0.86 -10.71
C PHE A 372 -11.30 -0.56 -11.14
N THR A 373 -11.83 -1.57 -10.44
CA THR A 373 -11.63 -2.98 -10.81
C THR A 373 -12.19 -3.35 -12.18
N LEU A 374 -13.15 -2.57 -12.68
CA LEU A 374 -13.80 -2.78 -13.98
C LEU A 374 -13.05 -2.11 -15.13
N ASP A 375 -12.04 -1.29 -14.85
CA ASP A 375 -11.34 -0.52 -15.86
C ASP A 375 -10.09 -1.18 -16.43
N ASN A 376 -9.75 -0.81 -17.68
CA ASN A 376 -8.52 -1.19 -18.35
C ASN A 376 -7.37 -0.17 -18.12
N LEU A 377 -7.56 0.74 -17.17
CA LEU A 377 -6.51 1.61 -16.65
C LEU A 377 -5.85 2.54 -17.68
N GLN A 378 -6.53 3.61 -17.98
CA GLN A 378 -5.90 4.79 -18.58
C GLN A 378 -5.57 5.86 -17.54
N ASN A 379 -6.03 5.70 -16.28
CA ASN A 379 -5.92 6.67 -15.20
C ASN A 379 -5.03 6.21 -14.06
N ASN A 380 -4.57 7.17 -13.26
CA ASN A 380 -3.76 6.96 -12.06
C ASN A 380 -4.62 6.44 -10.89
N CYS A 381 -5.25 5.27 -11.06
CA CYS A 381 -6.07 4.65 -10.02
C CYS A 381 -5.40 4.55 -8.63
N PRO A 382 -4.07 4.29 -8.50
CA PRO A 382 -3.42 4.32 -7.19
C PRO A 382 -3.59 5.66 -6.49
N GLU A 383 -3.25 6.77 -7.12
CA GLU A 383 -3.33 8.11 -6.50
C GLU A 383 -4.76 8.60 -6.27
N GLU A 384 -5.72 8.15 -7.08
CA GLU A 384 -7.13 8.48 -6.94
C GLU A 384 -7.89 7.55 -5.99
N SER A 385 -7.23 6.47 -5.49
CA SER A 385 -7.88 5.48 -4.64
C SER A 385 -8.00 5.97 -3.20
N ASP A 386 -9.07 5.55 -2.52
CA ASP A 386 -9.34 5.86 -1.12
C ASP A 386 -9.72 4.58 -0.35
N PHE A 387 -9.70 4.68 0.99
CA PHE A 387 -10.24 3.63 1.85
C PHE A 387 -11.76 3.60 1.78
N LEU A 388 -12.35 2.41 1.85
CA LEU A 388 -13.80 2.25 1.91
C LEU A 388 -14.33 2.70 3.26
N HIS A 389 -15.15 3.75 3.27
CA HIS A 389 -15.74 4.29 4.48
C HIS A 389 -17.12 4.90 4.26
N PHE A 390 -17.81 5.13 5.35
CA PHE A 390 -19.09 5.84 5.41
C PHE A 390 -18.99 7.04 6.36
N GLY A 391 -17.78 7.61 6.46
CA GLY A 391 -17.42 8.68 7.39
C GLY A 391 -18.40 9.84 7.38
N PRO A 392 -18.70 10.49 6.22
CA PRO A 392 -19.61 11.62 6.19
C PRO A 392 -21.01 11.32 6.74
N LEU A 393 -21.58 10.14 6.43
CA LEU A 393 -22.86 9.71 7.00
C LEU A 393 -22.80 9.65 8.51
N PHE A 394 -21.79 8.95 9.06
CA PHE A 394 -21.70 8.77 10.51
C PHE A 394 -21.27 10.04 11.23
N MET A 395 -20.56 10.97 10.59
CA MET A 395 -20.29 12.30 11.14
C MET A 395 -21.57 13.11 11.32
N VAL A 396 -22.49 13.07 10.37
CA VAL A 396 -23.81 13.71 10.49
C VAL A 396 -24.66 13.08 11.60
N LEU A 397 -24.58 11.77 11.76
CA LEU A 397 -25.30 11.04 12.82
C LEU A 397 -24.65 11.14 14.19
N PHE A 398 -23.37 11.50 14.25
CA PHE A 398 -22.57 11.46 15.46
C PHE A 398 -23.11 12.29 16.64
N PRO A 399 -23.60 13.54 16.46
CA PRO A 399 -24.16 14.30 17.58
C PRO A 399 -25.28 13.55 18.29
N HIS A 400 -26.18 12.90 17.52
CA HIS A 400 -27.27 12.08 18.10
C HIS A 400 -26.71 10.84 18.82
N ILE A 401 -25.76 10.13 18.22
CA ILE A 401 -25.09 8.97 18.81
C ILE A 401 -24.38 9.39 20.11
N PHE A 402 -23.63 10.48 20.08
CA PHE A 402 -22.86 10.98 21.22
C PHE A 402 -23.76 11.35 22.41
N ILE A 403 -24.83 12.15 22.17
CA ILE A 403 -25.79 12.55 23.21
C ILE A 403 -26.43 11.31 23.82
N SER A 404 -26.81 10.33 23.02
CA SER A 404 -27.44 9.09 23.49
C SER A 404 -26.48 8.26 24.34
N LEU A 405 -25.21 8.12 23.92
CA LEU A 405 -24.17 7.42 24.69
C LEU A 405 -23.89 8.13 26.02
N ARG A 406 -23.82 9.47 26.04
CA ARG A 406 -23.62 10.27 27.24
C ARG A 406 -24.76 10.10 28.21
N ARG A 407 -26.02 10.10 27.77
CA ARG A 407 -27.21 9.85 28.61
C ARG A 407 -27.22 8.45 29.21
N LYS A 408 -26.68 7.45 28.49
CA LYS A 408 -26.55 6.06 28.96
C LYS A 408 -25.29 5.84 29.84
N GLY A 409 -24.44 6.85 30.00
CA GLY A 409 -23.17 6.71 30.73
C GLY A 409 -22.16 5.76 30.02
N ASP A 410 -22.35 5.49 28.75
CA ASP A 410 -21.45 4.59 28.02
C ASP A 410 -20.14 5.31 27.61
N ARG A 411 -19.03 4.74 28.04
CA ARG A 411 -17.68 5.29 27.75
C ARG A 411 -17.28 5.23 26.28
N GLU A 412 -18.04 4.52 25.44
CA GLU A 412 -17.85 4.59 23.98
C GLU A 412 -17.95 6.03 23.45
N ALA A 413 -18.69 6.90 24.16
CA ALA A 413 -18.74 8.34 23.87
C ALA A 413 -17.35 9.00 23.79
N ILE A 414 -16.35 8.52 24.55
CA ILE A 414 -14.98 9.08 24.55
C ILE A 414 -14.30 8.75 23.24
N VAL A 415 -14.31 7.48 22.84
CA VAL A 415 -13.66 7.01 21.61
C VAL A 415 -14.30 7.66 20.38
N GLY A 416 -15.65 7.69 20.34
CA GLY A 416 -16.37 8.33 19.24
C GLY A 416 -16.07 9.83 19.13
N LEU A 417 -16.04 10.55 20.26
CA LEU A 417 -15.71 11.98 20.26
C LEU A 417 -14.30 12.25 19.73
N VAL A 418 -13.34 11.43 20.17
CA VAL A 418 -11.95 11.57 19.72
C VAL A 418 -11.83 11.30 18.22
N MET A 419 -12.44 10.23 17.71
CA MET A 419 -12.43 9.93 16.27
C MET A 419 -13.13 11.04 15.46
N PHE A 420 -14.25 11.54 15.94
CA PHE A 420 -14.96 12.66 15.30
C PHE A 420 -14.12 13.93 15.25
N CYS A 421 -13.45 14.29 16.36
CA CYS A 421 -12.58 15.47 16.41
C CYS A 421 -11.37 15.31 15.49
N LEU A 422 -10.75 14.13 15.43
CA LEU A 422 -9.63 13.87 14.50
C LEU A 422 -10.09 14.01 13.04
N LEU A 423 -11.21 13.40 12.67
CA LEU A 423 -11.78 13.56 11.32
C LEU A 423 -12.12 15.02 10.99
N ALA A 424 -12.63 15.77 11.96
CA ALA A 424 -12.91 17.20 11.78
C ALA A 424 -11.62 17.99 11.53
N VAL A 425 -10.54 17.67 12.23
CA VAL A 425 -9.21 18.28 12.02
C VAL A 425 -8.67 17.93 10.64
N ASP A 426 -8.77 16.67 10.22
CA ASP A 426 -8.36 16.24 8.88
C ASP A 426 -9.15 16.97 7.78
N ILE A 427 -10.47 17.09 7.91
CA ILE A 427 -11.33 17.83 6.98
C ILE A 427 -10.94 19.32 6.93
N ILE A 428 -10.72 19.96 8.08
CA ILE A 428 -10.31 21.38 8.13
C ILE A 428 -8.97 21.52 7.41
N PHE A 429 -8.00 20.65 7.67
CA PHE A 429 -6.72 20.68 6.97
C PHE A 429 -6.90 20.50 5.46
N MET A 430 -7.66 19.50 5.02
CA MET A 430 -7.85 19.18 3.60
C MET A 430 -8.57 20.31 2.84
N VAL A 431 -9.66 20.86 3.41
CA VAL A 431 -10.57 21.77 2.70
C VAL A 431 -10.22 23.24 2.92
N VAL A 432 -9.85 23.62 4.15
CA VAL A 432 -9.56 25.00 4.53
C VAL A 432 -8.06 25.28 4.52
N GLY A 433 -7.27 24.32 4.96
CA GLY A 433 -5.83 24.47 5.21
C GLY A 433 -5.51 25.02 6.58
N PHE A 434 -4.22 24.90 6.97
CA PHE A 434 -3.69 25.42 8.21
C PHE A 434 -2.76 26.62 7.96
N PRO A 435 -2.72 27.59 8.86
CA PRO A 435 -1.66 28.61 8.83
C PRO A 435 -0.28 27.94 9.00
N GLU A 436 0.73 28.47 8.34
CA GLU A 436 2.06 27.87 8.23
C GLU A 436 2.67 27.48 9.59
N TRP A 437 2.53 28.37 10.58
CA TRP A 437 3.05 28.10 11.92
C TRP A 437 2.42 26.86 12.57
N LEU A 438 1.11 26.67 12.40
CA LEU A 438 0.37 25.52 12.95
C LEU A 438 0.76 24.23 12.22
N ALA A 439 0.82 24.29 10.88
CA ALA A 439 1.24 23.14 10.07
C ALA A 439 2.67 22.71 10.43
N LYS A 440 3.59 23.65 10.66
CA LYS A 440 4.98 23.36 11.08
C LYS A 440 5.06 22.76 12.48
N VAL A 441 4.38 23.36 13.47
CA VAL A 441 4.42 22.86 14.86
C VAL A 441 3.81 21.48 15.00
N THR A 442 2.75 21.17 14.24
CA THR A 442 2.11 19.85 14.23
C THR A 442 2.81 18.86 13.28
N LEU A 443 3.82 19.30 12.53
CA LEU A 443 4.47 18.56 11.43
C LEU A 443 3.51 18.20 10.29
N LEU A 444 2.27 18.70 10.29
CA LEU A 444 1.33 18.49 9.20
C LEU A 444 1.72 19.21 7.90
N SER A 445 2.73 20.11 7.96
CA SER A 445 3.36 20.66 6.76
C SER A 445 3.94 19.59 5.81
N TYR A 446 4.14 18.36 6.28
CA TYR A 446 4.54 17.21 5.47
C TYR A 446 3.36 16.34 5.01
N ALA A 447 2.14 16.60 5.48
CA ALA A 447 0.96 15.74 5.27
C ALA A 447 0.30 15.93 3.88
N TYR A 448 1.06 15.82 2.81
CA TYR A 448 0.56 15.95 1.44
C TYR A 448 -0.32 14.76 0.95
N ARG A 449 -0.49 13.74 1.78
CA ARG A 449 -1.39 12.58 1.54
C ARG A 449 -2.42 12.43 2.67
N MET A 450 -2.88 13.56 3.23
CA MET A 450 -3.88 13.57 4.33
C MET A 450 -5.16 12.83 3.95
N GLU A 451 -5.58 12.89 2.68
CA GLU A 451 -6.80 12.23 2.19
C GLU A 451 -6.82 10.73 2.49
N LEU A 452 -5.69 10.04 2.29
CA LEU A 452 -5.56 8.62 2.63
C LEU A 452 -5.74 8.35 4.13
N VAL A 453 -5.20 9.22 4.98
CA VAL A 453 -5.32 9.06 6.43
C VAL A 453 -6.72 9.37 6.91
N TYR A 454 -7.36 10.40 6.34
CA TYR A 454 -8.77 10.69 6.55
C TYR A 454 -9.64 9.46 6.20
N GLY A 455 -9.49 8.90 5.00
CA GLY A 455 -10.25 7.72 4.56
C GLY A 455 -10.02 6.51 5.48
N TRP A 456 -8.77 6.26 5.86
CA TRP A 456 -8.41 5.20 6.80
C TRP A 456 -9.07 5.37 8.17
N LEU A 457 -9.00 6.55 8.78
CA LEU A 457 -9.66 6.85 10.05
C LEU A 457 -11.19 6.79 9.92
N ALA A 458 -11.75 7.32 8.82
CA ALA A 458 -13.18 7.30 8.53
C ALA A 458 -13.71 5.87 8.38
N ALA A 459 -12.90 4.92 7.88
CA ALA A 459 -13.26 3.51 7.85
C ALA A 459 -13.40 2.94 9.28
N PHE A 460 -12.45 3.20 10.17
CA PHE A 460 -12.56 2.79 11.57
C PHE A 460 -13.72 3.46 12.31
N PHE A 461 -13.95 4.74 12.03
CA PHE A 461 -15.10 5.46 12.57
C PHE A 461 -16.44 4.86 12.12
N SER A 462 -16.51 4.42 10.85
CA SER A 462 -17.69 3.73 10.31
C SER A 462 -17.94 2.40 11.03
N ILE A 463 -16.88 1.60 11.23
CA ILE A 463 -16.95 0.31 11.95
C ILE A 463 -17.34 0.51 13.41
N TRP A 464 -16.76 1.50 14.11
CA TRP A 464 -17.14 1.87 15.46
C TRP A 464 -18.60 2.31 15.54
N SER A 465 -19.07 3.14 14.63
CA SER A 465 -20.45 3.62 14.58
C SER A 465 -21.45 2.47 14.39
N ILE A 466 -21.16 1.55 13.47
CA ILE A 466 -21.98 0.34 13.27
C ILE A 466 -21.99 -0.50 14.55
N TYR A 467 -20.85 -0.68 15.21
CA TYR A 467 -20.77 -1.41 16.48
C TYR A 467 -21.65 -0.79 17.57
N VAL A 468 -21.55 0.53 17.76
CA VAL A 468 -22.35 1.26 18.76
C VAL A 468 -23.84 1.17 18.47
N LEU A 469 -24.24 1.35 17.20
CA LEU A 469 -25.63 1.23 16.80
C LEU A 469 -26.18 -0.20 16.92
N TRP A 470 -25.32 -1.21 16.83
CA TRP A 470 -25.69 -2.59 17.12
C TRP A 470 -25.82 -2.86 18.62
N LYS A 471 -24.92 -2.32 19.40
CA LYS A 471 -24.97 -2.43 20.87
C LYS A 471 -26.20 -1.73 21.43
N HIS A 472 -26.55 -0.58 20.89
CA HIS A 472 -27.64 0.28 21.34
C HIS A 472 -28.63 0.54 20.19
N GLY A 473 -29.47 -0.43 19.90
CA GLY A 473 -30.37 -0.38 18.75
C GLY A 473 -31.49 0.64 18.80
N ASP A 474 -31.67 1.28 19.96
CA ASP A 474 -32.66 2.32 20.23
C ASP A 474 -32.14 3.76 20.01
N ILE A 475 -30.84 3.95 19.68
CA ILE A 475 -30.27 5.28 19.45
C ILE A 475 -30.98 5.97 18.28
N LEU A 476 -31.08 5.31 17.14
CA LEU A 476 -31.73 5.86 15.95
C LEU A 476 -33.16 5.33 15.82
N ARG A 477 -34.08 6.22 15.46
CA ARG A 477 -35.45 5.86 15.11
C ARG A 477 -35.46 5.12 13.75
N THR A 478 -36.51 4.33 13.51
CA THR A 478 -36.59 3.54 12.27
C THR A 478 -36.50 4.39 11.01
N TRP A 479 -37.17 5.57 10.99
CA TRP A 479 -37.11 6.47 9.84
C TRP A 479 -35.71 7.05 9.61
N GLU A 480 -34.95 7.35 10.67
CA GLU A 480 -33.55 7.83 10.56
C GLU A 480 -32.65 6.79 9.90
N LYS A 481 -32.86 5.52 10.26
CA LYS A 481 -32.12 4.38 9.67
C LYS A 481 -32.41 4.18 8.18
N ILE A 482 -33.50 4.72 7.68
CA ILE A 482 -33.90 4.65 6.27
C ILE A 482 -33.47 5.93 5.52
N VAL A 483 -33.87 7.09 6.06
CA VAL A 483 -33.69 8.37 5.38
C VAL A 483 -32.22 8.75 5.20
N TRP A 484 -31.39 8.55 6.26
CA TRP A 484 -29.98 8.96 6.20
C TRP A 484 -29.13 8.18 5.19
N PRO A 485 -29.23 6.84 5.07
CA PRO A 485 -28.55 6.12 4.00
C PRO A 485 -28.99 6.54 2.60
N ILE A 486 -30.28 6.78 2.41
CA ILE A 486 -30.82 7.25 1.12
C ILE A 486 -30.29 8.67 0.81
N ALA A 487 -30.31 9.58 1.80
CA ALA A 487 -29.76 10.91 1.66
C ALA A 487 -28.25 10.88 1.35
N TYR A 488 -27.50 9.99 2.00
CA TYR A 488 -26.08 9.79 1.69
C TYR A 488 -25.86 9.34 0.25
N GLY A 489 -26.63 8.35 -0.22
CA GLY A 489 -26.56 7.90 -1.61
C GLY A 489 -26.93 9.01 -2.60
N PHE A 490 -27.91 9.85 -2.27
CA PHE A 490 -28.30 10.99 -3.10
C PHE A 490 -27.21 12.07 -3.14
N VAL A 491 -26.63 12.45 -1.99
CA VAL A 491 -25.51 13.41 -1.94
C VAL A 491 -24.33 12.89 -2.78
N TYR A 492 -24.03 11.60 -2.65
CA TYR A 492 -23.00 10.98 -3.47
C TYR A 492 -23.27 11.13 -4.97
N MET A 493 -24.52 10.91 -5.41
CA MET A 493 -24.90 11.13 -6.82
C MET A 493 -24.63 12.56 -7.30
N LEU A 494 -24.82 13.56 -6.42
CA LEU A 494 -24.56 14.96 -6.76
C LEU A 494 -23.08 15.31 -6.87
N THR A 495 -22.20 14.47 -6.32
CA THR A 495 -20.75 14.69 -6.37
C THR A 495 -20.05 13.97 -7.54
N VAL A 496 -20.78 13.14 -8.31
CA VAL A 496 -20.26 12.48 -9.50
C VAL A 496 -20.01 13.52 -10.60
N SER A 497 -18.79 13.56 -11.12
CA SER A 497 -18.39 14.44 -12.21
C SER A 497 -18.66 13.81 -13.59
N GLU A 498 -18.63 14.63 -14.65
CA GLU A 498 -18.69 14.13 -16.03
C GLU A 498 -17.48 13.23 -16.36
N ASP A 499 -16.30 13.55 -15.83
CA ASP A 499 -15.09 12.73 -16.00
C ASP A 499 -15.26 11.35 -15.37
N ASP A 500 -15.89 11.27 -14.20
CA ASP A 500 -16.21 10.00 -13.56
C ASP A 500 -17.17 9.15 -14.41
N LEU A 501 -18.13 9.79 -15.09
CA LEU A 501 -19.09 9.13 -15.98
C LEU A 501 -18.48 8.72 -17.32
N ALA A 502 -17.46 9.43 -17.81
CA ALA A 502 -16.79 9.11 -19.07
C ALA A 502 -16.20 7.70 -19.09
N PHE A 503 -15.75 7.21 -17.94
CA PHE A 503 -15.17 5.87 -17.79
C PHE A 503 -16.22 4.78 -17.66
N LYS A 504 -17.38 5.09 -17.06
CA LYS A 504 -18.42 4.10 -16.74
C LYS A 504 -19.79 4.64 -17.09
N SER A 505 -20.67 3.73 -17.49
CA SER A 505 -22.07 4.11 -17.72
C SER A 505 -22.74 4.50 -16.39
N ILE A 506 -23.73 5.40 -16.45
CA ILE A 506 -24.54 5.81 -15.31
C ILE A 506 -25.15 4.60 -14.56
N TYR A 507 -25.44 3.50 -15.26
CA TYR A 507 -25.98 2.28 -14.65
C TYR A 507 -25.02 1.63 -13.65
N TYR A 508 -23.72 1.71 -13.87
CA TYR A 508 -22.73 1.21 -12.92
C TYR A 508 -22.70 2.04 -11.64
N TYR A 509 -22.74 3.36 -11.77
CA TYR A 509 -22.85 4.25 -10.62
C TYR A 509 -24.10 3.97 -9.82
N LEU A 510 -25.26 3.85 -10.48
CA LEU A 510 -26.52 3.52 -9.82
C LEU A 510 -26.45 2.17 -9.09
N ALA A 511 -25.83 1.15 -9.70
CA ALA A 511 -25.64 -0.16 -9.07
C ALA A 511 -24.74 -0.08 -7.83
N VAL A 512 -23.63 0.66 -7.91
CA VAL A 512 -22.71 0.86 -6.78
C VAL A 512 -23.40 1.62 -5.65
N ILE A 513 -24.05 2.72 -5.94
CA ILE A 513 -24.77 3.54 -4.96
C ILE A 513 -25.91 2.74 -4.34
N GLY A 514 -26.67 2.01 -5.16
CA GLY A 514 -27.73 1.11 -4.68
C GLY A 514 -27.17 0.05 -3.73
N GLY A 515 -26.06 -0.60 -4.11
CA GLY A 515 -25.39 -1.59 -3.28
C GLY A 515 -24.92 -1.03 -1.94
N ILE A 516 -24.29 0.14 -1.95
CA ILE A 516 -23.84 0.84 -0.71
C ILE A 516 -25.05 1.22 0.14
N THR A 517 -26.09 1.79 -0.44
CA THR A 517 -27.30 2.19 0.28
C THR A 517 -27.97 0.98 0.93
N VAL A 518 -28.08 -0.15 0.22
CA VAL A 518 -28.62 -1.41 0.77
C VAL A 518 -27.73 -1.92 1.90
N ALA A 519 -26.40 -1.88 1.75
CA ALA A 519 -25.46 -2.30 2.80
C ALA A 519 -25.65 -1.46 4.07
N LEU A 520 -25.78 -0.14 3.92
CA LEU A 520 -26.02 0.78 5.05
C LEU A 520 -27.40 0.58 5.69
N LEU A 521 -28.45 0.38 4.89
CA LEU A 521 -29.78 0.06 5.41
C LEU A 521 -29.74 -1.24 6.23
N CYS A 522 -29.06 -2.27 5.73
CA CYS A 522 -28.89 -3.51 6.47
C CYS A 522 -28.07 -3.32 7.74
N ALA A 523 -27.04 -2.48 7.71
CA ALA A 523 -26.26 -2.14 8.89
C ALA A 523 -27.09 -1.48 9.97
N LEU A 524 -28.00 -0.60 9.60
CA LEU A 524 -28.80 0.20 10.53
C LEU A 524 -30.11 -0.47 10.94
N LEU A 525 -30.75 -1.26 10.05
CA LEU A 525 -32.06 -1.88 10.28
C LEU A 525 -31.95 -3.35 10.71
N MET A 526 -31.15 -4.14 10.01
CA MET A 526 -31.18 -5.62 10.06
C MET A 526 -30.07 -6.29 10.86
N ARG A 527 -29.34 -5.56 11.59
CA ARG A 527 -28.40 -6.00 12.64
C ARG A 527 -27.79 -7.40 12.48
N ARG A 528 -26.82 -7.76 11.85
CA ARG A 528 -25.93 -8.93 12.00
C ARG A 528 -25.43 -9.53 10.70
N HIS A 529 -26.06 -10.63 10.23
CA HIS A 529 -25.46 -11.46 9.17
C HIS A 529 -25.41 -10.73 7.84
N MET A 530 -26.49 -10.10 7.45
CA MET A 530 -26.58 -9.43 6.14
C MET A 530 -25.64 -8.23 6.03
N THR A 531 -25.46 -7.45 7.11
CA THR A 531 -24.48 -6.35 7.13
C THR A 531 -23.06 -6.84 6.89
N ILE A 532 -22.64 -7.88 7.64
CA ILE A 532 -21.29 -8.45 7.53
C ILE A 532 -21.06 -8.99 6.12
N VAL A 533 -22.05 -9.71 5.58
CA VAL A 533 -21.99 -10.25 4.23
C VAL A 533 -21.87 -9.15 3.19
N LEU A 534 -22.70 -8.12 3.27
CA LEU A 534 -22.71 -7.03 2.27
C LEU A 534 -21.44 -6.17 2.37
N LEU A 535 -20.98 -5.81 3.56
CA LEU A 535 -19.73 -5.06 3.72
C LEU A 535 -18.54 -5.88 3.21
N THR A 536 -18.50 -7.18 3.52
CA THR A 536 -17.46 -8.09 3.02
C THR A 536 -17.54 -8.22 1.49
N ALA A 537 -18.73 -8.36 0.93
CA ALA A 537 -18.92 -8.46 -0.53
C ALA A 537 -18.46 -7.20 -1.27
N ILE A 538 -18.81 -6.02 -0.75
CA ILE A 538 -18.34 -4.73 -1.30
C ILE A 538 -16.83 -4.65 -1.25
N ALA A 539 -16.21 -5.00 -0.12
CA ALA A 539 -14.77 -4.98 0.04
C ALA A 539 -14.06 -5.94 -0.92
N VAL A 540 -14.52 -7.19 -0.99
CA VAL A 540 -13.97 -8.20 -1.91
C VAL A 540 -14.11 -7.77 -3.37
N PHE A 541 -15.26 -7.21 -3.75
CA PHE A 541 -15.47 -6.66 -5.09
C PHE A 541 -14.50 -5.53 -5.41
N ALA A 542 -14.23 -4.65 -4.45
CA ALA A 542 -13.35 -3.51 -4.64
C ALA A 542 -11.88 -3.88 -4.81
N GLY A 543 -11.40 -4.91 -4.05
CA GLY A 543 -9.96 -5.09 -3.88
C GLY A 543 -9.40 -6.48 -4.19
N ALA A 544 -10.19 -7.56 -4.11
CA ALA A 544 -9.63 -8.91 -4.18
C ALA A 544 -9.03 -9.30 -5.55
N LEU A 545 -9.39 -8.57 -6.61
CA LEU A 545 -8.93 -8.83 -7.97
C LEU A 545 -8.03 -7.72 -8.53
N VAL A 546 -7.62 -6.77 -7.69
CA VAL A 546 -6.73 -5.67 -8.11
C VAL A 546 -5.33 -6.21 -8.37
N ASN A 547 -4.77 -6.91 -7.38
CA ASN A 547 -3.43 -7.48 -7.50
C ASN A 547 -3.50 -8.85 -8.16
N PRO A 548 -2.67 -9.09 -9.20
CA PRO A 548 -2.50 -10.44 -9.72
C PRO A 548 -1.80 -11.32 -8.68
N LEU A 549 -1.89 -12.63 -8.83
CA LEU A 549 -1.07 -13.58 -8.10
C LEU A 549 -0.14 -14.28 -9.08
N HIS A 550 1.14 -14.07 -8.88
CA HIS A 550 2.22 -14.70 -9.66
C HIS A 550 2.95 -15.74 -8.83
N ARG A 551 3.62 -16.65 -9.53
CA ARG A 551 4.58 -17.56 -8.94
C ARG A 551 5.96 -17.29 -9.52
N GLY A 552 6.93 -16.98 -8.66
CA GLY A 552 8.28 -16.67 -9.07
C GLY A 552 8.42 -15.23 -9.62
N THR A 553 9.51 -14.98 -10.32
CA THR A 553 9.97 -13.65 -10.76
C THR A 553 10.32 -13.60 -12.25
N GLY A 554 9.70 -14.48 -13.04
CA GLY A 554 10.02 -14.64 -14.47
C GLY A 554 9.96 -13.33 -15.28
N GLY A 555 9.03 -12.43 -14.92
CA GLY A 555 8.93 -11.14 -15.61
C GLY A 555 10.16 -10.24 -15.46
N LEU A 556 10.92 -10.37 -14.36
CA LEU A 556 12.10 -9.54 -14.08
C LEU A 556 13.43 -10.26 -14.40
N THR A 557 13.41 -11.59 -14.60
CA THR A 557 14.63 -12.40 -14.72
C THR A 557 14.59 -13.40 -15.87
N GLY A 558 13.51 -13.46 -16.63
CA GLY A 558 13.27 -14.53 -17.60
C GLY A 558 13.39 -14.16 -19.06
N HIS A 559 13.45 -12.88 -19.39
CA HIS A 559 13.60 -12.42 -20.76
C HIS A 559 15.03 -12.63 -21.29
N PRO A 560 15.22 -12.91 -22.59
CA PRO A 560 16.55 -13.11 -23.19
C PRO A 560 17.54 -11.98 -22.89
N VAL A 561 17.10 -10.72 -22.97
CA VAL A 561 17.95 -9.56 -22.67
C VAL A 561 18.36 -9.51 -21.20
N GLU A 562 17.46 -9.82 -20.28
CA GLU A 562 17.74 -9.89 -18.84
C GLU A 562 18.80 -10.97 -18.55
N GLN A 563 18.63 -12.15 -19.15
CA GLN A 563 19.58 -13.25 -19.02
C GLN A 563 20.94 -12.91 -19.64
N ALA A 564 20.97 -12.12 -20.75
CA ALA A 564 22.22 -11.65 -21.34
C ALA A 564 22.91 -10.66 -20.38
N VAL A 565 22.18 -9.68 -19.84
CA VAL A 565 22.71 -8.75 -18.82
C VAL A 565 23.25 -9.52 -17.61
N ALA A 566 22.51 -10.47 -17.07
CA ALA A 566 22.94 -11.26 -15.92
C ALA A 566 24.22 -12.05 -16.19
N ARG A 567 24.36 -12.67 -17.38
CA ARG A 567 25.58 -13.40 -17.75
C ARG A 567 26.79 -12.48 -17.91
N ILE A 568 26.62 -11.33 -18.56
CA ILE A 568 27.71 -10.37 -18.77
C ILE A 568 28.12 -9.76 -17.43
N ALA A 569 27.18 -9.30 -16.62
CA ALA A 569 27.44 -8.74 -15.31
C ALA A 569 28.10 -9.73 -14.35
N ALA A 570 27.80 -11.03 -14.46
CA ALA A 570 28.47 -12.07 -13.69
C ALA A 570 29.93 -12.31 -14.13
N SER A 571 30.23 -12.11 -15.41
CA SER A 571 31.61 -12.22 -15.95
C SER A 571 32.45 -10.97 -15.70
N ASP A 572 31.83 -9.81 -15.54
CA ASP A 572 32.47 -8.52 -15.29
C ASP A 572 31.67 -7.71 -14.24
N PRO A 573 31.79 -8.07 -12.95
CA PRO A 573 30.96 -7.51 -11.86
C PRO A 573 31.19 -6.02 -11.58
N ASP A 574 32.36 -5.50 -11.95
CA ASP A 574 32.80 -4.12 -11.68
C ASP A 574 32.50 -3.18 -12.84
N ALA A 575 32.09 -3.72 -14.00
CA ALA A 575 31.79 -2.95 -15.20
C ALA A 575 30.62 -1.98 -14.97
N SER A 576 30.78 -0.76 -15.45
CA SER A 576 29.75 0.28 -15.42
C SER A 576 28.90 0.25 -16.69
N TRP A 577 27.59 0.34 -16.50
CA TRP A 577 26.61 0.27 -17.58
C TRP A 577 25.84 1.57 -17.74
N ALA A 578 25.48 1.88 -18.98
CA ALA A 578 24.47 2.88 -19.31
C ALA A 578 23.36 2.26 -20.14
N VAL A 579 22.11 2.59 -19.85
CA VAL A 579 20.96 2.24 -20.67
C VAL A 579 20.55 3.51 -21.41
N ILE A 580 20.66 3.49 -22.75
CA ILE A 580 20.58 4.69 -23.61
C ILE A 580 19.61 4.41 -24.76
N ASP A 581 18.85 5.44 -25.16
CA ASP A 581 17.92 5.39 -26.30
C ASP A 581 16.92 4.23 -26.24
N VAL A 582 16.36 3.99 -25.06
CA VAL A 582 15.30 3.00 -24.84
C VAL A 582 13.91 3.66 -24.80
N LYS A 583 12.88 2.90 -25.12
CA LYS A 583 11.48 3.37 -25.07
C LYS A 583 10.97 3.54 -23.66
N ASN A 584 11.41 2.65 -22.75
CA ASN A 584 10.99 2.64 -21.36
C ASN A 584 12.22 2.74 -20.45
N ASN A 585 12.32 3.84 -19.70
CA ASN A 585 13.43 4.10 -18.78
C ASN A 585 13.51 3.11 -17.59
N GLY A 586 12.43 2.38 -17.28
CA GLY A 586 12.46 1.30 -16.30
C GLY A 586 13.44 0.18 -16.61
N LEU A 587 13.88 0.06 -17.89
CA LEU A 587 14.88 -0.93 -18.30
C LEU A 587 16.24 -0.72 -17.59
N SER A 588 16.60 0.50 -17.22
CA SER A 588 17.81 0.79 -16.43
C SER A 588 17.78 0.05 -15.08
N ASN A 589 16.65 0.13 -14.40
CA ASN A 589 16.46 -0.53 -13.10
C ASN A 589 16.38 -2.07 -13.26
N VAL A 590 15.75 -2.55 -14.35
CA VAL A 590 15.73 -3.98 -14.70
C VAL A 590 17.15 -4.53 -14.91
N ALA A 591 18.00 -3.80 -15.61
CA ALA A 591 19.39 -4.20 -15.78
C ALA A 591 20.15 -4.26 -14.43
N ALA A 592 19.92 -3.29 -13.55
CA ALA A 592 20.50 -3.31 -12.20
C ALA A 592 19.97 -4.50 -11.37
N ALA A 593 18.69 -4.85 -11.48
CA ALA A 593 18.10 -6.02 -10.84
C ALA A 593 18.71 -7.34 -11.28
N ASN A 594 19.33 -7.36 -12.45
CA ASN A 594 20.04 -8.52 -13.03
C ASN A 594 21.58 -8.43 -12.87
N GLY A 595 22.07 -7.58 -11.99
CA GLY A 595 23.47 -7.56 -11.54
C GLY A 595 24.34 -6.51 -12.21
N ALA A 596 23.86 -5.76 -13.20
CA ALA A 596 24.63 -4.68 -13.78
C ALA A 596 24.79 -3.49 -12.80
N ARG A 597 25.91 -2.78 -12.85
CA ARG A 597 26.10 -1.50 -12.19
C ARG A 597 25.66 -0.39 -13.16
N VAL A 598 24.47 0.18 -12.97
CA VAL A 598 23.81 1.04 -13.97
C VAL A 598 23.81 2.50 -13.52
N LEU A 599 24.52 3.37 -14.26
CA LEU A 599 24.66 4.80 -13.97
C LEU A 599 23.39 5.60 -14.37
N SER A 600 22.61 5.06 -15.30
CA SER A 600 21.35 5.65 -15.79
C SER A 600 20.10 5.19 -15.06
N ALA A 601 20.25 4.48 -13.92
CA ALA A 601 19.14 4.04 -13.09
C ALA A 601 18.47 5.21 -12.35
N THR A 602 17.38 4.95 -11.63
CA THR A 602 16.66 5.96 -10.87
C THR A 602 17.58 6.69 -9.88
N ASN A 603 17.54 8.01 -9.93
CA ASN A 603 18.28 8.88 -9.02
C ASN A 603 17.44 9.10 -7.76
N PHE A 604 17.74 8.40 -6.66
CA PHE A 604 17.02 8.55 -5.39
C PHE A 604 17.44 9.84 -4.68
N THR A 605 18.73 10.01 -4.52
CA THR A 605 19.40 11.22 -4.04
C THR A 605 20.35 11.72 -5.12
N PRO A 606 20.74 13.01 -5.12
CA PRO A 606 21.66 13.53 -6.12
C PRO A 606 23.02 12.83 -6.06
N ASP A 607 23.43 12.25 -7.19
CA ASP A 607 24.75 11.64 -7.38
C ASP A 607 25.78 12.74 -7.71
N TRP A 608 26.24 13.43 -6.68
CA TRP A 608 27.09 14.62 -6.83
C TRP A 608 28.36 14.36 -7.64
N ASP A 609 28.98 13.18 -7.49
CA ASP A 609 30.21 12.83 -8.19
C ASP A 609 29.96 12.70 -9.71
N LYS A 610 28.87 12.09 -10.11
CA LYS A 610 28.45 12.02 -11.52
C LYS A 610 28.18 13.41 -12.09
N TRP A 611 27.45 14.23 -11.35
CA TRP A 611 27.07 15.56 -11.84
C TRP A 611 28.24 16.54 -11.88
N ALA A 612 29.23 16.38 -11.00
CA ALA A 612 30.47 17.14 -11.09
C ALA A 612 31.27 16.89 -12.39
N ILE A 613 31.11 15.70 -12.98
CA ILE A 613 31.70 15.34 -14.29
C ILE A 613 30.88 15.90 -15.47
N LEU A 614 29.54 15.80 -15.37
CA LEU A 614 28.65 16.15 -16.47
C LEU A 614 28.29 17.63 -16.52
N ASP A 615 28.28 18.31 -15.40
CA ASP A 615 27.93 19.74 -15.22
C ASP A 615 28.87 20.38 -14.19
N PRO A 616 30.18 20.52 -14.49
CA PRO A 616 31.16 21.01 -13.53
C PRO A 616 30.91 22.46 -13.06
N GLU A 617 30.19 23.24 -13.84
CA GLU A 617 29.82 24.61 -13.48
C GLU A 617 28.54 24.66 -12.62
N GLY A 618 27.80 23.56 -12.51
CA GLY A 618 26.56 23.48 -11.76
C GLY A 618 25.39 24.28 -12.36
N ALA A 619 25.44 24.52 -13.68
CA ALA A 619 24.44 25.28 -14.42
C ALA A 619 23.03 24.64 -14.36
N HIS A 620 22.97 23.30 -14.27
CA HIS A 620 21.75 22.50 -14.23
C HIS A 620 21.47 21.86 -12.86
N LYS A 621 21.99 22.46 -11.78
CA LYS A 621 21.88 21.91 -10.43
C LYS A 621 20.43 21.66 -9.99
N ASN A 622 19.48 22.52 -10.38
CA ASN A 622 18.08 22.35 -10.02
C ASN A 622 17.42 21.14 -10.72
N GLU A 623 17.89 20.79 -11.90
CA GLU A 623 17.38 19.71 -12.72
C GLU A 623 17.73 18.35 -12.14
N TYR A 624 18.95 18.17 -11.60
CA TYR A 624 19.41 16.89 -11.06
C TYR A 624 19.41 16.81 -9.51
N ASN A 625 19.21 17.94 -8.80
CA ASN A 625 19.08 17.94 -7.34
C ASN A 625 17.67 17.46 -6.92
N ARG A 626 17.33 16.25 -7.29
CA ARG A 626 16.00 15.66 -7.03
C ARG A 626 15.97 14.15 -7.15
N TYR A 627 14.92 13.54 -6.57
CA TYR A 627 14.46 12.22 -7.00
C TYR A 627 14.03 12.29 -8.48
N ALA A 628 14.54 11.43 -9.32
CA ALA A 628 14.12 11.37 -10.72
C ALA A 628 14.40 10.00 -11.37
N ASN A 629 13.44 9.55 -12.17
CA ASN A 629 13.65 8.47 -13.13
C ASN A 629 14.44 9.02 -14.30
N GLN A 630 15.62 8.46 -14.57
CA GLN A 630 16.52 8.94 -15.60
C GLN A 630 16.17 8.34 -16.97
N ASN A 631 16.22 9.17 -18.00
CA ASN A 631 16.14 8.78 -19.40
C ASN A 631 17.38 9.34 -20.14
N TRP A 632 18.25 8.46 -20.58
CA TRP A 632 19.46 8.85 -21.29
C TRP A 632 19.29 8.66 -22.78
N LYS A 633 19.75 9.65 -23.56
CA LYS A 633 19.76 9.61 -25.02
C LYS A 633 21.09 10.12 -25.54
N PHE A 634 21.56 9.61 -26.69
CA PHE A 634 22.69 10.19 -27.35
C PHE A 634 22.39 11.53 -28.01
N THR A 635 23.37 12.41 -28.01
CA THR A 635 23.39 13.64 -28.78
C THR A 635 24.72 13.79 -29.51
N THR A 636 24.70 14.46 -30.67
CA THR A 636 25.92 14.85 -31.40
C THR A 636 26.37 16.28 -31.08
N GLY A 637 25.65 16.96 -30.22
CA GLY A 637 25.97 18.28 -29.66
C GLY A 637 26.46 18.18 -28.23
N ASP A 638 26.41 19.30 -27.51
CA ASP A 638 26.75 19.37 -26.09
C ASP A 638 25.80 18.53 -25.24
N THR A 639 26.25 18.12 -24.06
CA THR A 639 25.43 17.43 -23.07
C THR A 639 24.34 18.35 -22.54
N GLU A 640 23.08 17.92 -22.59
CA GLU A 640 21.90 18.67 -22.13
C GLU A 640 21.20 17.94 -21.00
N ILE A 641 20.79 18.67 -19.98
CA ILE A 641 20.05 18.16 -18.81
C ILE A 641 18.73 18.91 -18.70
N SER A 642 17.61 18.18 -18.60
CA SER A 642 16.28 18.78 -18.47
C SER A 642 15.31 17.92 -17.67
N ASN A 643 14.21 18.51 -17.18
CA ASN A 643 13.15 17.81 -16.46
C ASN A 643 11.85 17.85 -17.27
N PRO A 644 11.48 16.76 -17.95
CA PRO A 644 10.16 16.63 -18.57
C PRO A 644 9.00 16.63 -17.56
N ALA A 645 9.23 16.10 -16.36
CA ALA A 645 8.32 16.10 -15.23
C ALA A 645 9.08 16.29 -13.90
N ALA A 646 8.37 16.52 -12.80
CA ALA A 646 8.99 16.78 -11.50
C ALA A 646 9.90 15.62 -11.02
N ASP A 647 9.56 14.40 -11.36
CA ASP A 647 10.22 13.13 -11.00
C ASP A 647 10.92 12.47 -12.20
N SER A 648 11.19 13.22 -13.26
CA SER A 648 11.81 12.73 -14.50
C SER A 648 12.99 13.59 -14.91
N LEU A 649 14.09 12.95 -15.29
CA LEU A 649 15.30 13.59 -15.79
C LEU A 649 15.62 13.05 -17.19
N LEU A 650 15.75 13.95 -18.16
CA LEU A 650 16.26 13.64 -19.47
C LEU A 650 17.70 14.13 -19.58
N LEU A 651 18.62 13.20 -19.79
CA LEU A 651 20.01 13.45 -20.08
C LEU A 651 20.28 13.14 -21.57
N LYS A 652 20.59 14.15 -22.35
CA LYS A 652 21.19 13.94 -23.69
C LYS A 652 22.71 14.01 -23.55
N ILE A 653 23.34 12.84 -23.62
CA ILE A 653 24.78 12.69 -23.38
C ILE A 653 25.55 12.63 -24.68
N SER A 654 26.64 13.38 -24.77
CA SER A 654 27.61 13.24 -25.85
C SER A 654 28.48 12.00 -25.63
N PRO A 655 28.76 11.19 -26.67
CA PRO A 655 29.53 9.95 -26.55
C PRO A 655 30.94 10.11 -25.95
N ASP A 656 31.58 11.28 -26.10
CA ASP A 656 32.88 11.58 -25.47
C ASP A 656 32.87 11.52 -23.95
N LYS A 657 31.69 11.65 -23.32
CA LYS A 657 31.53 11.54 -21.86
C LYS A 657 31.51 10.12 -21.34
N LEU A 658 31.32 9.11 -22.19
CA LEU A 658 31.25 7.71 -21.78
C LEU A 658 32.53 7.24 -21.11
N GLU A 659 33.69 7.55 -21.71
CA GLU A 659 35.01 7.20 -21.15
C GLU A 659 35.25 7.92 -19.81
N THR A 660 34.91 9.21 -19.73
CA THR A 660 35.06 9.99 -18.47
C THR A 660 34.21 9.45 -17.33
N LEU A 661 33.05 8.89 -17.64
CA LEU A 661 32.17 8.20 -16.65
C LEU A 661 32.59 6.74 -16.41
N GLY A 662 33.58 6.23 -17.14
CA GLY A 662 34.02 4.84 -17.03
C GLY A 662 32.97 3.82 -17.47
N ILE A 663 32.11 4.18 -18.43
CA ILE A 663 31.07 3.29 -18.96
C ILE A 663 31.71 2.25 -19.87
N THR A 664 31.52 0.98 -19.52
CA THR A 664 32.07 -0.18 -20.24
C THR A 664 31.02 -0.84 -21.14
N TYR A 665 29.76 -0.84 -20.72
CA TYR A 665 28.66 -1.45 -21.47
C TYR A 665 27.52 -0.47 -21.72
N ILE A 666 26.95 -0.56 -22.93
CA ILE A 666 25.73 0.18 -23.29
C ILE A 666 24.64 -0.82 -23.67
N LEU A 667 23.50 -0.72 -22.99
CA LEU A 667 22.26 -1.42 -23.36
C LEU A 667 21.33 -0.42 -24.06
N THR A 668 20.88 -0.77 -25.26
CA THR A 668 20.03 0.11 -26.08
C THR A 668 19.02 -0.68 -26.91
N GLN A 669 17.97 0.00 -27.37
CA GLN A 669 16.98 -0.52 -28.33
C GLN A 669 17.22 0.01 -29.77
N LYS A 670 18.30 0.73 -29.98
CA LYS A 670 18.63 1.36 -31.22
C LYS A 670 20.05 0.93 -31.67
N ASP A 671 20.28 0.84 -32.96
CA ASP A 671 21.63 0.60 -33.45
C ASP A 671 22.45 1.90 -33.35
N GLU A 672 23.39 1.92 -32.40
CA GLU A 672 24.19 3.07 -32.07
C GLU A 672 25.61 3.00 -32.69
N SER A 673 25.88 2.00 -33.54
CA SER A 673 27.19 1.83 -34.21
C SER A 673 27.66 3.11 -34.91
N GLY A 674 26.77 3.75 -35.67
CA GLY A 674 27.14 4.96 -36.44
C GLY A 674 27.52 6.16 -35.58
N ILE A 675 26.94 6.33 -34.37
CA ILE A 675 27.31 7.42 -33.46
C ILE A 675 28.63 7.09 -32.76
N LEU A 676 28.83 5.84 -32.33
CA LEU A 676 30.07 5.40 -31.69
C LEU A 676 31.25 5.53 -32.63
N GLU A 677 31.13 5.07 -33.89
CA GLU A 677 32.15 5.22 -34.94
C GLU A 677 32.49 6.68 -35.24
N LYS A 678 31.46 7.55 -35.31
CA LYS A 678 31.65 8.99 -35.53
C LYS A 678 32.54 9.65 -34.46
N TYR A 679 32.47 9.14 -33.22
CA TYR A 679 33.27 9.65 -32.11
C TYR A 679 34.55 8.85 -31.86
N GLY A 680 34.87 7.88 -32.76
CA GLY A 680 36.08 7.07 -32.67
C GLY A 680 36.13 6.12 -31.47
N ILE A 681 34.96 5.69 -30.98
CA ILE A 681 34.85 4.76 -29.85
C ILE A 681 34.87 3.34 -30.40
N ASP A 682 35.87 2.57 -29.99
CA ASP A 682 35.98 1.15 -30.32
C ASP A 682 34.99 0.34 -29.50
N TYR A 683 34.26 -0.56 -30.16
CA TYR A 683 33.23 -1.37 -29.51
C TYR A 683 33.11 -2.77 -30.10
N GLU A 684 32.49 -3.65 -29.34
CA GLU A 684 32.06 -4.98 -29.76
C GLU A 684 30.59 -5.19 -29.43
N VAL A 685 29.79 -5.71 -30.35
CA VAL A 685 28.41 -6.07 -30.10
C VAL A 685 28.35 -7.46 -29.45
N VAL A 686 28.19 -7.51 -28.13
CA VAL A 686 28.19 -8.76 -27.36
C VAL A 686 26.81 -9.40 -27.25
N TYR A 687 25.73 -8.66 -27.55
CA TYR A 687 24.37 -9.18 -27.64
C TYR A 687 23.56 -8.42 -28.68
N ARG A 688 22.84 -9.18 -29.51
CA ARG A 688 21.90 -8.65 -30.51
C ARG A 688 20.80 -9.67 -30.76
N GLU A 689 19.61 -9.48 -30.18
CA GLU A 689 18.52 -10.45 -30.35
C GLU A 689 17.14 -9.79 -30.19
N GLY A 690 16.11 -10.47 -30.76
CA GLY A 690 14.69 -10.21 -30.54
C GLY A 690 13.99 -9.39 -31.63
N PRO A 691 12.63 -9.42 -31.66
CA PRO A 691 11.82 -8.60 -32.58
C PRO A 691 11.91 -7.10 -32.25
N VAL A 692 12.06 -6.73 -30.98
CA VAL A 692 12.63 -5.44 -30.56
C VAL A 692 14.12 -5.68 -30.44
N LYS A 693 14.90 -5.10 -31.36
CA LYS A 693 16.34 -5.32 -31.42
C LYS A 693 16.99 -4.68 -30.21
N TYR A 694 17.34 -5.48 -29.22
CA TYR A 694 18.22 -5.08 -28.13
C TYR A 694 19.67 -5.26 -28.57
N PHE A 695 20.50 -4.29 -28.24
CA PHE A 695 21.93 -4.34 -28.44
C PHE A 695 22.64 -4.12 -27.12
N ILE A 696 23.68 -4.91 -26.85
CA ILE A 696 24.65 -4.62 -25.81
C ILE A 696 25.99 -4.42 -26.48
N TYR A 697 26.52 -3.21 -26.35
CA TYR A 697 27.84 -2.84 -26.80
C TYR A 697 28.82 -2.92 -25.64
N HIS A 698 29.94 -3.58 -25.86
CA HIS A 698 31.12 -3.53 -24.98
C HIS A 698 32.08 -2.50 -25.56
N LEU A 699 32.37 -1.43 -24.83
CA LEU A 699 33.30 -0.39 -25.22
C LEU A 699 34.73 -0.84 -24.86
N LYS A 700 35.72 -0.61 -25.81
CA LYS A 700 37.09 -1.07 -25.65
C LYS A 700 38.02 0.06 -25.30
#